data_9933d963a11cced3f00243c4349b2236
#
_entry.id   9933d963a11cced3f00243c4349b2236
#
_cell.length_a   1.000
_cell.length_b   1.000
_cell.length_c   1.000
_cell.angle_alpha   90.00
_cell.angle_beta   90.00
_cell.angle_gamma   90.00
#
_symmetry.space_group_name_H-M   'P 1'
#
loop_
_entity.id
_entity.type
_entity.pdbx_description
1 polymer ?
#
loop_
_entity_poly.entity_id
_entity_poly.type
_entity_poly.pdbx_seq_one_letter_code
_entity_poly.pdbx_strand_id
1 'polypeptide(L)'
;MSSKTLSLRVLASRVATITFLFTVAQIASAQDNVGEDSTVVYPASYFAEFNPVTAQDMLDRIPGVGSATGGGGRGFGGSRQGGGNGGRGLGSGSGSQIIINGKRTAGKNNQTSGQMARITAEQVDYIEIIRGTSGELDVRGSSQVVNVVLFEELSSNSLSFEANMDRYLDHDTQPGGSLAYSGQTGGLDYVLSAVAEPRYDHRVSKESSILGDFSLNDEVREERIREQTSYDLSVNLGYEISPKSSARFNALYSQNDNPTDVLRYTTNLRVSPSATAIEREEIPGERDNWEIGGDYEYVADSGGRFKILFISNRNDGASTRERFDVFADGSESKDIFLDLASTTTERIVRASFTMGFLQGQDIEFGAERAETTLDSSLSLGLPDDTGIPSPDFGGLVPQSVSNANSTVEEIRLEPFIIHNWIINSRMSLESTLLYELSEISQTGDVNRKRDFDFLKPKVDFRYNLTPQLQLRGSIEKVVQQLRFSDFVAANDDQDNDSNTLAGNENLRQEWLWKYDFNAEYRLPNDIGVVDANIFYHRHHDRIERIDVTTSEDSLQSANGNIGEGDMYGMSLSGSIRMRMFDMPNLLVTSRLSVTDSNITDPFQGFERRFRRFGRGRLNLGFRHDVPKWNMNYGLEWSNRFDSNEKIYEIDDIE
;
A
#
# COMPACT_ATOMS: atom_id res chain seq x y z
N MET A 1 -38.60 13.64 16.79
CA MET A 1 -38.93 13.95 15.40
C MET A 1 -38.52 15.39 15.10
N SER A 2 -37.76 15.62 14.07
CA SER A 2 -37.24 16.90 13.57
C SER A 2 -35.83 17.29 14.04
N SER A 3 -34.79 16.78 13.36
CA SER A 3 -33.47 17.45 13.23
C SER A 3 -32.53 16.85 12.14
N LYS A 4 -33.03 16.03 11.20
CA LYS A 4 -32.19 15.38 10.19
C LYS A 4 -32.13 16.06 8.81
N THR A 5 -32.74 17.22 8.61
CA THR A 5 -32.83 17.86 7.28
C THR A 5 -31.97 19.11 7.10
N LEU A 6 -31.17 19.51 8.10
CA LEU A 6 -30.39 20.77 8.02
C LEU A 6 -28.95 20.62 7.56
N SER A 7 -28.35 19.40 7.58
CA SER A 7 -26.94 19.24 7.27
C SER A 7 -26.62 19.16 5.76
N LEU A 8 -27.53 18.66 4.95
CA LEU A 8 -27.29 18.51 3.49
C LEU A 8 -27.40 19.82 2.71
N ARG A 9 -28.23 20.79 3.19
CA ARG A 9 -28.40 22.07 2.51
C ARG A 9 -27.25 23.05 2.73
N VAL A 10 -26.51 22.92 3.82
CA VAL A 10 -25.38 23.81 4.14
C VAL A 10 -24.12 23.38 3.37
N LEU A 11 -23.95 22.10 3.09
CA LEU A 11 -22.84 21.62 2.27
C LEU A 11 -23.03 21.99 0.79
N ALA A 12 -24.25 21.86 0.25
CA ALA A 12 -24.56 22.20 -1.14
C ALA A 12 -24.40 23.71 -1.43
N SER A 13 -24.67 24.60 -0.46
CA SER A 13 -24.54 26.04 -0.66
C SER A 13 -23.11 26.57 -0.61
N ARG A 14 -22.18 25.88 0.07
CA ARG A 14 -20.77 26.26 0.12
C ARG A 14 -19.93 25.66 -1.02
N VAL A 15 -20.35 24.54 -1.60
CA VAL A 15 -19.73 23.97 -2.81
C VAL A 15 -20.10 24.78 -4.05
N ALA A 16 -21.29 25.38 -4.12
CA ALA A 16 -21.72 26.21 -5.24
C ALA A 16 -20.93 27.53 -5.39
N THR A 17 -20.26 28.01 -4.35
CA THR A 17 -19.49 29.27 -4.39
C THR A 17 -18.05 29.08 -4.90
N ILE A 18 -17.54 27.85 -4.94
CA ILE A 18 -16.22 27.52 -5.50
C ILE A 18 -16.31 27.21 -7.01
N THR A 19 -17.48 26.89 -7.53
CA THR A 19 -17.71 26.50 -8.93
C THR A 19 -17.80 27.70 -9.89
N PHE A 20 -17.71 28.94 -9.42
CA PHE A 20 -17.96 30.13 -10.27
C PHE A 20 -16.69 30.89 -10.71
N LEU A 21 -15.49 30.31 -10.58
CA LEU A 21 -14.23 30.94 -11.04
C LEU A 21 -13.60 30.26 -12.26
N PHE A 22 -14.33 29.40 -12.97
CA PHE A 22 -13.87 28.74 -14.18
C PHE A 22 -14.76 29.05 -15.39
N THR A 23 -14.99 30.30 -15.68
CA THR A 23 -15.56 30.68 -16.99
C THR A 23 -14.63 31.63 -17.72
N VAL A 24 -14.34 31.23 -18.96
CA VAL A 24 -13.67 31.95 -20.04
C VAL A 24 -12.18 31.58 -20.23
N ALA A 25 -11.94 30.46 -20.91
CA ALA A 25 -10.80 30.35 -21.81
C ALA A 25 -11.33 30.17 -23.23
N GLN A 26 -10.96 31.08 -24.11
CA GLN A 26 -11.36 31.12 -25.52
C GLN A 26 -10.89 29.85 -26.24
N ILE A 27 -11.79 29.28 -27.02
CA ILE A 27 -11.54 28.20 -27.96
C ILE A 27 -10.69 28.78 -29.12
N ALA A 28 -9.40 28.45 -29.11
CA ALA A 28 -8.56 28.59 -30.30
C ALA A 28 -8.51 27.22 -30.97
N SER A 29 -9.09 27.14 -32.15
CA SER A 29 -9.02 25.98 -33.04
C SER A 29 -7.59 25.76 -33.49
N ALA A 30 -6.98 24.62 -33.11
CA ALA A 30 -5.77 24.10 -33.72
C ALA A 30 -6.13 22.79 -34.44
N GLN A 31 -5.73 22.71 -35.66
CA GLN A 31 -5.98 21.64 -36.63
C GLN A 31 -5.08 20.42 -36.35
N ASP A 32 -5.68 19.29 -36.35
CA ASP A 32 -5.27 17.91 -36.66
C ASP A 32 -3.78 17.51 -36.64
N ASN A 33 -3.42 16.74 -35.56
CA ASN A 33 -2.64 15.50 -35.69
C ASN A 33 -3.09 14.55 -34.57
N VAL A 34 -4.05 13.68 -34.91
CA VAL A 34 -4.74 12.82 -33.92
C VAL A 34 -4.18 11.40 -34.04
N GLY A 35 -3.08 11.15 -33.38
CA GLY A 35 -2.45 9.82 -33.30
C GLY A 35 -1.43 9.66 -32.17
N GLU A 36 -0.88 10.75 -31.69
CA GLU A 36 0.19 10.73 -30.66
C GLU A 36 -0.25 11.30 -29.30
N ASP A 37 -1.50 11.68 -29.13
CA ASP A 37 -1.98 12.53 -28.02
C ASP A 37 -2.19 11.80 -26.67
N SER A 38 -1.98 10.48 -26.58
CA SER A 38 -2.14 9.75 -25.31
C SER A 38 -0.84 9.59 -24.52
N THR A 39 0.31 9.88 -25.16
CA THR A 39 1.64 9.75 -24.56
C THR A 39 2.33 11.10 -24.50
N VAL A 40 2.87 11.44 -23.33
CA VAL A 40 3.68 12.65 -23.14
C VAL A 40 5.13 12.23 -22.90
N VAL A 41 6.05 12.70 -23.75
CA VAL A 41 7.47 12.36 -23.70
C VAL A 41 8.28 13.52 -23.13
N TYR A 42 9.09 13.24 -22.13
CA TYR A 42 10.05 14.14 -21.51
C TYR A 42 11.47 13.66 -21.83
N PRO A 43 12.17 14.25 -22.84
CA PRO A 43 13.53 13.86 -23.17
C PRO A 43 14.50 14.26 -22.06
N ALA A 44 15.66 13.59 -21.95
CA ALA A 44 16.68 13.91 -20.94
C ALA A 44 17.07 15.42 -20.95
N SER A 45 17.05 16.05 -22.12
CA SER A 45 17.33 17.49 -22.27
C SER A 45 16.35 18.40 -21.51
N TYR A 46 15.11 17.95 -21.29
CA TYR A 46 14.12 18.69 -20.49
C TYR A 46 14.59 18.89 -19.03
N PHE A 47 15.34 17.93 -18.52
CA PHE A 47 15.80 17.91 -17.14
C PHE A 47 17.20 18.55 -16.97
N ALA A 48 17.90 18.83 -18.07
CA ALA A 48 19.30 19.28 -18.02
C ALA A 48 19.50 20.54 -17.19
N GLU A 49 18.53 21.48 -17.17
CA GLU A 49 18.62 22.70 -16.35
C GLU A 49 18.58 22.44 -14.84
N PHE A 50 18.02 21.29 -14.42
CA PHE A 50 17.83 20.95 -13.00
C PHE A 50 18.96 20.11 -12.43
N ASN A 51 19.93 19.68 -13.24
CA ASN A 51 21.03 18.79 -12.86
C ASN A 51 20.55 17.60 -11.99
N PRO A 52 19.60 16.76 -12.47
CA PRO A 52 19.12 15.62 -11.71
C PRO A 52 20.27 14.61 -11.52
N VAL A 53 20.31 13.94 -10.38
CA VAL A 53 21.30 12.90 -10.08
C VAL A 53 20.72 11.52 -10.42
N THR A 54 19.44 11.31 -10.16
CA THR A 54 18.76 10.02 -10.33
C THR A 54 17.53 10.13 -11.23
N ALA A 55 17.03 8.99 -11.71
CA ALA A 55 15.75 8.91 -12.41
C ALA A 55 14.59 9.39 -11.52
N GLN A 56 14.67 9.15 -10.19
CA GLN A 56 13.69 9.68 -9.24
C GLN A 56 13.66 11.20 -9.24
N ASP A 57 14.82 11.84 -9.27
CA ASP A 57 14.90 13.31 -9.36
C ASP A 57 14.25 13.86 -10.63
N MET A 58 14.31 13.09 -11.73
CA MET A 58 13.62 13.47 -12.98
C MET A 58 12.11 13.33 -12.82
N LEU A 59 11.65 12.22 -12.26
CA LEU A 59 10.21 11.95 -12.03
C LEU A 59 9.57 13.01 -11.12
N ASP A 60 10.26 13.43 -10.07
CA ASP A 60 9.78 14.45 -9.13
C ASP A 60 9.52 15.82 -9.78
N ARG A 61 10.10 16.05 -10.95
CA ARG A 61 9.95 17.30 -11.71
C ARG A 61 8.85 17.25 -12.75
N ILE A 62 8.25 16.08 -12.98
CA ILE A 62 7.15 15.93 -13.95
C ILE A 62 5.81 16.20 -13.26
N PRO A 63 5.03 17.18 -13.73
CA PRO A 63 3.71 17.45 -13.17
C PRO A 63 2.80 16.20 -13.20
N GLY A 64 2.19 15.88 -12.07
CA GLY A 64 1.27 14.75 -11.91
C GLY A 64 1.93 13.40 -11.66
N VAL A 65 3.25 13.27 -11.77
CA VAL A 65 3.98 12.01 -11.52
C VAL A 65 4.41 11.90 -10.06
N GLY A 66 5.07 12.91 -9.50
CA GLY A 66 5.59 12.86 -8.12
C GLY A 66 4.53 12.58 -7.06
N SER A 67 3.31 13.10 -7.23
CA SER A 67 2.19 12.82 -6.31
C SER A 67 1.56 11.44 -6.52
N ALA A 68 1.69 10.87 -7.71
CA ALA A 68 1.10 9.57 -8.07
C ALA A 68 2.01 8.39 -7.73
N THR A 69 3.32 8.60 -7.71
CA THR A 69 4.32 7.56 -7.45
C THR A 69 4.68 7.41 -5.98
N GLY A 70 4.07 8.20 -5.08
CA GLY A 70 4.46 8.22 -3.66
C GLY A 70 5.87 8.75 -3.46
N GLY A 71 6.41 9.45 -4.46
CA GLY A 71 7.68 10.14 -4.41
C GLY A 71 7.59 11.33 -3.46
N GLY A 72 7.53 11.05 -2.18
CA GLY A 72 8.09 11.94 -1.20
C GLY A 72 9.59 11.85 -1.40
N GLY A 73 10.24 12.94 -1.73
CA GLY A 73 11.62 13.09 -1.35
C GLY A 73 11.73 12.67 0.11
N ARG A 74 12.89 12.25 0.54
CA ARG A 74 13.21 11.99 1.96
C ARG A 74 12.93 13.26 2.78
N GLY A 75 11.69 13.56 2.97
CA GLY A 75 11.12 14.66 3.69
C GLY A 75 9.96 14.11 4.47
N PHE A 76 10.20 13.91 5.75
CA PHE A 76 9.20 13.86 6.81
C PHE A 76 7.93 13.03 6.52
N GLY A 77 7.92 11.80 6.98
CA GLY A 77 6.67 11.10 7.27
C GLY A 77 5.99 10.44 6.07
N GLY A 78 6.74 10.05 5.06
CA GLY A 78 6.29 9.02 4.14
C GLY A 78 6.07 7.74 4.92
N SER A 79 4.91 7.63 5.60
CA SER A 79 4.44 6.34 6.04
C SER A 79 4.42 5.45 4.79
N ARG A 80 5.44 4.62 4.62
CA ARG A 80 5.23 3.34 3.99
C ARG A 80 4.08 2.74 4.78
N GLN A 81 2.89 2.91 4.29
CA GLN A 81 1.77 2.10 4.67
C GLN A 81 2.10 0.70 4.17
N GLY A 82 3.02 0.06 4.88
CA GLY A 82 3.20 -1.37 4.88
C GLY A 82 1.95 -1.92 5.51
N GLY A 83 0.98 -2.18 4.73
CA GLY A 83 -0.37 -2.53 5.13
C GLY A 83 -1.34 -2.34 3.98
N GLY A 84 -0.85 -2.01 2.79
CA GLY A 84 -1.64 -2.30 1.60
C GLY A 84 -1.88 -3.80 1.61
N ASN A 85 -3.13 -4.22 1.53
CA ASN A 85 -3.51 -5.54 1.08
C ASN A 85 -2.77 -5.82 -0.25
N GLY A 86 -1.48 -6.12 -0.17
CA GLY A 86 -0.75 -6.74 -1.24
C GLY A 86 -1.42 -8.08 -1.43
N GLY A 87 -2.37 -8.14 -2.35
CA GLY A 87 -3.01 -9.40 -2.66
C GLY A 87 -1.94 -10.44 -2.88
N ARG A 88 -2.12 -11.63 -2.34
CA ARG A 88 -1.29 -12.77 -2.69
C ARG A 88 -1.41 -12.97 -4.19
N GLY A 89 -0.29 -13.24 -4.87
CA GLY A 89 -0.26 -13.20 -6.32
C GLY A 89 0.10 -11.83 -6.90
N LEU A 90 0.08 -11.72 -8.21
CA LEU A 90 0.38 -10.49 -8.97
C LEU A 90 -0.89 -9.66 -9.18
N GLY A 91 -1.53 -9.25 -8.10
CA GLY A 91 -2.77 -8.47 -8.16
C GLY A 91 -2.64 -7.23 -9.05
N SER A 92 -3.69 -6.91 -9.80
CA SER A 92 -3.78 -5.69 -10.61
C SER A 92 -3.82 -4.46 -9.70
N GLY A 93 -2.70 -3.76 -9.54
CA GLY A 93 -2.67 -2.47 -8.88
C GLY A 93 -3.43 -1.44 -9.70
N SER A 94 -4.43 -0.79 -9.12
CA SER A 94 -5.21 0.27 -9.78
C SER A 94 -4.54 1.65 -9.78
N GLY A 95 -3.26 1.75 -9.42
CA GLY A 95 -2.49 3.01 -9.34
C GLY A 95 -1.62 3.29 -10.57
N SER A 96 -0.93 4.43 -10.57
CA SER A 96 0.15 4.71 -11.52
C SER A 96 1.26 3.69 -11.34
N GLN A 97 1.72 3.10 -12.44
CA GLN A 97 2.81 2.14 -12.44
C GLN A 97 4.04 2.73 -13.09
N ILE A 98 5.20 2.48 -12.51
CA ILE A 98 6.49 2.80 -13.11
C ILE A 98 7.05 1.53 -13.72
N ILE A 99 7.52 1.64 -14.95
CA ILE A 99 8.19 0.57 -15.69
C ILE A 99 9.52 1.07 -16.25
N ILE A 100 10.41 0.15 -16.56
CA ILE A 100 11.73 0.45 -17.16
C ILE A 100 11.79 -0.24 -18.51
N ASN A 101 12.14 0.50 -19.58
CA ASN A 101 12.23 -0.03 -20.94
C ASN A 101 10.98 -0.81 -21.36
N GLY A 102 9.78 -0.29 -21.00
CA GLY A 102 8.50 -0.91 -21.34
C GLY A 102 8.13 -2.14 -20.48
N LYS A 103 8.92 -2.50 -19.47
CA LYS A 103 8.79 -3.77 -18.74
C LYS A 103 8.61 -3.53 -17.24
N ARG A 104 7.74 -4.33 -16.63
CA ARG A 104 7.53 -4.34 -15.17
C ARG A 104 8.54 -5.27 -14.49
N THR A 105 9.07 -4.87 -13.33
CA THR A 105 9.90 -5.76 -12.50
C THR A 105 9.08 -6.92 -11.94
N ALA A 106 9.60 -8.14 -12.06
CA ALA A 106 9.00 -9.34 -11.50
C ALA A 106 9.38 -9.48 -10.03
N GLY A 107 8.69 -8.72 -9.16
CA GLY A 107 8.93 -8.72 -7.71
C GLY A 107 7.77 -8.08 -6.98
N LYS A 108 7.58 -8.47 -5.73
CA LYS A 108 6.59 -7.87 -4.81
C LYS A 108 7.23 -6.85 -3.88
N ASN A 109 8.35 -7.21 -3.28
CA ASN A 109 9.11 -6.39 -2.33
C ASN A 109 10.19 -5.58 -3.05
N ASN A 110 10.81 -6.14 -4.08
CA ASN A 110 11.75 -5.44 -4.94
C ASN A 110 11.03 -4.61 -6.01
N GLN A 111 10.37 -3.52 -5.57
CA GLN A 111 9.52 -2.70 -6.43
C GLN A 111 10.34 -1.74 -7.31
N THR A 112 9.84 -1.49 -8.53
CA THR A 112 10.45 -0.57 -9.50
C THR A 112 10.61 0.84 -8.93
N SER A 113 9.71 1.31 -8.08
CA SER A 113 9.81 2.62 -7.45
C SER A 113 11.08 2.81 -6.63
N GLY A 114 11.53 1.77 -5.91
CA GLY A 114 12.80 1.79 -5.18
C GLY A 114 14.03 1.79 -6.10
N GLN A 115 13.88 1.33 -7.34
CA GLN A 115 14.98 1.31 -8.32
C GLN A 115 15.23 2.70 -8.94
N MET A 116 14.22 3.58 -9.00
CA MET A 116 14.34 4.91 -9.60
C MET A 116 15.38 5.79 -8.91
N ALA A 117 15.51 5.66 -7.59
CA ALA A 117 16.54 6.37 -6.81
C ALA A 117 17.97 5.82 -7.04
N ARG A 118 18.09 4.66 -7.69
CA ARG A 118 19.35 3.93 -7.93
C ARG A 118 19.85 4.04 -9.37
N ILE A 119 18.95 4.38 -10.31
CA ILE A 119 19.28 4.63 -11.72
C ILE A 119 19.73 6.08 -11.81
N THR A 120 20.93 6.31 -12.36
CA THR A 120 21.42 7.68 -12.55
C THR A 120 20.71 8.38 -13.70
N ALA A 121 20.51 9.70 -13.58
CA ALA A 121 19.85 10.49 -14.61
C ALA A 121 20.56 10.41 -15.97
N GLU A 122 21.88 10.19 -15.98
CA GLU A 122 22.69 10.05 -17.20
C GLU A 122 22.35 8.76 -18.00
N GLN A 123 21.74 7.77 -17.36
CA GLN A 123 21.31 6.53 -18.01
C GLN A 123 19.94 6.68 -18.68
N VAL A 124 19.17 7.73 -18.36
CA VAL A 124 17.82 7.94 -18.85
C VAL A 124 17.86 8.71 -20.17
N ASP A 125 17.33 8.11 -21.23
CA ASP A 125 17.14 8.76 -22.54
C ASP A 125 15.91 9.68 -22.50
N TYR A 126 14.79 9.14 -22.08
CA TYR A 126 13.55 9.90 -21.91
C TYR A 126 12.61 9.22 -20.90
N ILE A 127 11.64 9.98 -20.41
CA ILE A 127 10.54 9.49 -19.60
C ILE A 127 9.24 9.72 -20.38
N GLU A 128 8.43 8.68 -20.50
CA GLU A 128 7.12 8.80 -21.13
C GLU A 128 5.98 8.50 -20.17
N ILE A 129 4.93 9.30 -20.28
CA ILE A 129 3.70 9.13 -19.51
C ILE A 129 2.62 8.64 -20.48
N ILE A 130 2.18 7.42 -20.26
CA ILE A 130 1.21 6.74 -21.09
C ILE A 130 -0.12 6.73 -20.37
N ARG A 131 -1.12 7.37 -20.97
CA ARG A 131 -2.49 7.52 -20.44
C ARG A 131 -3.49 6.63 -21.15
N GLY A 132 -3.05 5.88 -22.14
CA GLY A 132 -3.85 4.96 -22.95
C GLY A 132 -3.61 3.50 -22.56
N THR A 133 -4.44 2.62 -23.11
CA THR A 133 -4.09 1.21 -23.17
C THR A 133 -3.00 1.06 -24.22
N SER A 134 -1.86 0.51 -23.82
CA SER A 134 -0.81 0.15 -24.77
C SER A 134 -0.71 -1.37 -24.79
N GLY A 135 -1.10 -1.98 -25.90
CA GLY A 135 -0.95 -3.42 -26.13
C GLY A 135 0.49 -3.89 -26.13
N GLU A 136 1.43 -2.95 -26.28
CA GLU A 136 2.88 -3.24 -26.33
C GLU A 136 3.51 -3.30 -24.95
N LEU A 137 2.90 -2.65 -23.94
CA LEU A 137 3.45 -2.58 -22.60
C LEU A 137 2.82 -3.60 -21.65
N ASP A 138 3.63 -4.14 -20.77
CA ASP A 138 3.24 -5.16 -19.77
C ASP A 138 2.45 -4.58 -18.59
N VAL A 139 1.66 -3.53 -18.83
CA VAL A 139 0.98 -2.81 -17.76
C VAL A 139 -0.46 -2.50 -18.15
N ARG A 140 -1.35 -3.42 -17.79
CA ARG A 140 -2.78 -3.29 -18.06
C ARG A 140 -3.56 -2.95 -16.81
N GLY A 141 -4.63 -2.22 -16.97
CA GLY A 141 -5.50 -1.84 -15.86
C GLY A 141 -5.00 -0.65 -15.02
N SER A 142 -3.86 -0.05 -15.35
CA SER A 142 -3.34 1.12 -14.65
C SER A 142 -3.98 2.41 -15.14
N SER A 143 -4.17 3.37 -14.23
CA SER A 143 -4.68 4.70 -14.59
C SER A 143 -3.69 5.48 -15.44
N GLN A 144 -2.42 5.32 -15.16
CA GLN A 144 -1.29 5.98 -15.81
C GLN A 144 -0.08 5.06 -15.72
N VAL A 145 0.69 4.98 -16.78
CA VAL A 145 1.96 4.27 -16.81
C VAL A 145 3.07 5.28 -17.03
N VAL A 146 4.11 5.22 -16.20
CA VAL A 146 5.32 6.01 -16.34
C VAL A 146 6.44 5.07 -16.79
N ASN A 147 6.89 5.20 -18.04
CA ASN A 147 7.96 4.39 -18.58
C ASN A 147 9.27 5.21 -18.59
N VAL A 148 10.25 4.73 -17.84
CA VAL A 148 11.60 5.29 -17.84
C VAL A 148 12.41 4.51 -18.86
N VAL A 149 12.77 5.16 -19.96
CA VAL A 149 13.53 4.55 -21.05
C VAL A 149 15.00 4.89 -20.89
N LEU A 150 15.83 3.87 -20.85
CA LEU A 150 17.27 3.99 -20.73
C LEU A 150 17.91 3.98 -22.13
N PHE A 151 19.07 4.61 -22.27
CA PHE A 151 19.82 4.56 -23.51
C PHE A 151 20.24 3.11 -23.86
N GLU A 152 20.06 2.69 -25.09
CA GLU A 152 20.36 1.31 -25.56
C GLU A 152 21.86 1.03 -25.73
N GLU A 153 22.69 2.04 -25.97
CA GLU A 153 24.11 1.87 -26.37
C GLU A 153 25.11 2.46 -25.38
N LEU A 154 24.69 2.85 -24.18
CA LEU A 154 25.63 3.33 -23.16
C LEU A 154 26.34 2.14 -22.50
N SER A 155 27.57 1.86 -22.94
CA SER A 155 28.53 1.08 -22.14
C SER A 155 29.01 1.98 -20.96
N SER A 156 28.12 2.30 -20.05
CA SER A 156 28.41 3.15 -18.89
C SER A 156 28.08 2.43 -17.60
N ASN A 157 28.94 2.57 -16.63
CA ASN A 157 28.71 2.10 -15.26
C ASN A 157 28.69 3.33 -14.35
N SER A 158 27.81 3.33 -13.39
CA SER A 158 27.70 4.35 -12.37
C SER A 158 27.77 3.72 -10.99
N LEU A 159 28.53 4.35 -10.10
CA LEU A 159 28.54 4.05 -8.67
C LEU A 159 27.97 5.26 -7.96
N SER A 160 26.84 5.10 -7.29
CA SER A 160 26.24 6.12 -6.45
C SER A 160 26.30 5.72 -4.98
N PHE A 161 26.54 6.68 -4.12
CA PHE A 161 26.40 6.51 -2.69
C PHE A 161 25.59 7.68 -2.11
N GLU A 162 24.87 7.39 -1.05
CA GLU A 162 24.12 8.38 -0.30
C GLU A 162 24.36 8.13 1.19
N ALA A 163 24.54 9.22 1.94
CA ALA A 163 24.54 9.18 3.39
C ALA A 163 23.47 10.16 3.90
N ASN A 164 22.68 9.71 4.85
CA ASN A 164 21.64 10.51 5.47
C ASN A 164 21.72 10.38 7.00
N MET A 165 21.14 11.35 7.66
CA MET A 165 21.01 11.36 9.10
C MET A 165 19.68 12.02 9.45
N ASP A 166 18.82 11.28 10.14
CA ASP A 166 17.53 11.77 10.60
C ASP A 166 17.62 12.16 12.07
N ARG A 167 17.13 13.36 12.40
CA ARG A 167 17.05 13.85 13.77
C ARG A 167 15.61 14.09 14.16
N TYR A 168 15.19 13.45 15.23
CA TYR A 168 13.82 13.48 15.73
C TYR A 168 13.63 14.54 16.82
N LEU A 169 12.36 14.85 17.16
CA LEU A 169 12.03 15.92 18.12
C LEU A 169 12.49 15.65 19.54
N ASP A 170 12.60 14.40 19.92
CA ASP A 170 13.15 13.95 21.22
C ASP A 170 14.67 13.89 21.25
N HIS A 171 15.31 14.40 20.19
CA HIS A 171 16.75 14.47 20.01
C HIS A 171 17.44 13.15 19.65
N ASP A 172 16.69 12.09 19.38
CA ASP A 172 17.28 10.89 18.80
C ASP A 172 17.83 11.16 17.40
N THR A 173 18.88 10.45 17.00
CA THR A 173 19.58 10.68 15.74
C THR A 173 19.94 9.35 15.09
N GLN A 174 19.35 9.09 13.92
CA GLN A 174 19.46 7.84 13.20
C GLN A 174 20.25 8.03 11.90
N PRO A 175 21.49 7.47 11.79
CA PRO A 175 22.26 7.51 10.55
C PRO A 175 21.81 6.43 9.59
N GLY A 176 21.83 6.75 8.29
CA GLY A 176 21.53 5.82 7.22
C GLY A 176 22.33 6.09 5.96
N GLY A 177 22.14 5.24 4.96
CA GLY A 177 22.79 5.46 3.67
C GLY A 177 22.55 4.32 2.68
N SER A 178 22.98 4.54 1.46
CA SER A 178 22.89 3.56 0.39
C SER A 178 24.08 3.58 -0.53
N LEU A 179 24.36 2.43 -1.13
CA LEU A 179 25.34 2.24 -2.19
C LEU A 179 24.64 1.54 -3.35
N ALA A 180 24.79 2.05 -4.57
CA ALA A 180 24.27 1.39 -5.75
C ALA A 180 25.28 1.41 -6.89
N TYR A 181 25.41 0.28 -7.57
CA TYR A 181 26.20 0.09 -8.76
C TYR A 181 25.29 -0.34 -9.90
N SER A 182 25.19 0.46 -10.93
CA SER A 182 24.31 0.22 -12.07
C SER A 182 25.06 0.41 -13.38
N GLY A 183 24.62 -0.27 -14.43
CA GLY A 183 25.23 -0.12 -15.74
C GLY A 183 24.60 -1.01 -16.78
N GLN A 184 25.15 -0.88 -17.99
CA GLN A 184 24.75 -1.64 -19.15
C GLN A 184 26.01 -2.10 -19.91
N THR A 185 26.03 -3.34 -20.36
CA THR A 185 27.12 -3.88 -21.18
C THR A 185 26.66 -5.07 -22.01
N GLY A 186 26.80 -5.00 -23.33
CA GLY A 186 26.54 -6.12 -24.25
C GLY A 186 25.13 -6.72 -24.12
N GLY A 187 24.10 -5.91 -23.99
CA GLY A 187 22.71 -6.34 -23.80
C GLY A 187 22.36 -6.77 -22.38
N LEU A 188 23.29 -6.66 -21.43
CA LEU A 188 23.07 -6.90 -20.00
C LEU A 188 22.88 -5.56 -19.28
N ASP A 189 21.72 -5.35 -18.69
CA ASP A 189 21.42 -4.28 -17.74
C ASP A 189 21.56 -4.83 -16.32
N TYR A 190 22.16 -4.06 -15.41
CA TYR A 190 22.28 -4.47 -14.02
C TYR A 190 22.14 -3.29 -13.04
N VAL A 191 21.51 -3.57 -11.91
CA VAL A 191 21.45 -2.69 -10.74
C VAL A 191 21.69 -3.53 -9.48
N LEU A 192 22.79 -3.24 -8.79
CA LEU A 192 23.14 -3.85 -7.51
C LEU A 192 23.04 -2.78 -6.44
N SER A 193 22.42 -3.07 -5.30
CA SER A 193 22.35 -2.07 -4.23
C SER A 193 22.43 -2.67 -2.84
N ALA A 194 23.00 -1.88 -1.92
CA ALA A 194 22.98 -2.10 -0.49
C ALA A 194 22.43 -0.84 0.18
N VAL A 195 21.46 -1.00 1.09
CA VAL A 195 20.79 0.10 1.79
C VAL A 195 20.76 -0.20 3.27
N ALA A 196 21.08 0.81 4.10
CA ALA A 196 20.83 0.81 5.53
C ALA A 196 19.89 2.00 5.80
N GLU A 197 18.63 1.73 6.08
CA GLU A 197 17.60 2.76 6.29
C GLU A 197 17.07 2.67 7.71
N PRO A 198 17.41 3.65 8.57
CA PRO A 198 16.91 3.71 9.92
C PRO A 198 15.45 4.20 9.91
N ARG A 199 14.70 3.74 10.86
CA ARG A 199 13.36 4.20 11.17
C ARG A 199 13.18 4.28 12.66
N TYR A 200 12.88 5.46 13.14
CA TYR A 200 12.56 5.72 14.53
C TYR A 200 11.10 6.19 14.61
N ASP A 201 10.33 5.63 15.55
CA ASP A 201 8.93 6.00 15.77
C ASP A 201 8.70 6.16 17.27
N HIS A 202 8.56 7.40 17.72
CA HIS A 202 8.17 7.74 19.07
C HIS A 202 6.72 8.22 19.06
N ARG A 203 5.85 7.41 19.59
CA ARG A 203 4.40 7.63 19.58
C ARG A 203 3.87 7.76 20.99
N VAL A 204 3.04 8.79 21.20
CA VAL A 204 2.23 8.94 22.40
C VAL A 204 0.77 8.84 22.00
N SER A 205 0.04 7.90 22.55
CA SER A 205 -1.39 7.72 22.31
C SER A 205 -2.18 7.89 23.61
N LYS A 206 -3.45 8.22 23.47
CA LYS A 206 -4.42 8.26 24.56
C LYS A 206 -5.69 7.57 24.11
N GLU A 207 -6.22 6.76 25.00
CA GLU A 207 -7.45 6.04 24.82
C GLU A 207 -8.35 6.28 26.02
N SER A 208 -9.66 6.31 25.81
CA SER A 208 -10.64 6.42 26.88
C SER A 208 -11.68 5.34 26.64
N SER A 209 -11.85 4.45 27.59
CA SER A 209 -12.86 3.40 27.51
C SER A 209 -14.11 3.77 28.30
N ILE A 210 -15.24 3.19 27.90
CA ILE A 210 -16.52 3.34 28.53
C ILE A 210 -17.19 1.98 28.71
N LEU A 211 -17.93 1.82 29.78
CA LEU A 211 -18.74 0.62 30.02
C LEU A 211 -19.96 0.55 29.09
N GLY A 212 -20.63 -0.59 29.03
CA GLY A 212 -21.83 -0.81 28.22
C GLY A 212 -23.00 0.10 28.57
N ASP A 213 -23.02 0.69 29.77
CA ASP A 213 -23.97 1.72 30.21
C ASP A 213 -23.54 3.16 29.87
N PHE A 214 -22.43 3.31 29.10
CA PHE A 214 -21.78 4.56 28.72
C PHE A 214 -21.15 5.35 29.89
N SER A 215 -20.98 4.74 31.05
CA SER A 215 -20.16 5.32 32.11
C SER A 215 -18.67 5.20 31.79
N LEU A 216 -17.85 6.09 32.37
CA LEU A 216 -16.41 6.07 32.18
C LEU A 216 -15.80 4.83 32.84
N ASN A 217 -14.95 4.11 32.14
CA ASN A 217 -14.21 2.97 32.64
C ASN A 217 -12.78 3.40 33.03
N ASP A 218 -11.93 3.67 32.08
CA ASP A 218 -10.56 4.10 32.30
C ASP A 218 -10.05 5.09 31.25
N GLU A 219 -8.83 5.56 31.47
CA GLU A 219 -8.04 6.37 30.55
C GLU A 219 -6.65 5.78 30.47
N VAL A 220 -6.26 5.32 29.28
CA VAL A 220 -4.94 4.79 28.98
C VAL A 220 -4.10 5.84 28.28
N ARG A 221 -2.87 6.06 28.77
CA ARG A 221 -1.83 6.81 28.09
C ARG A 221 -0.66 5.90 27.83
N GLU A 222 -0.36 5.68 26.56
CA GLU A 222 0.77 4.85 26.13
C GLU A 222 1.83 5.69 25.45
N GLU A 223 3.08 5.45 25.81
CA GLU A 223 4.28 5.94 25.12
C GLU A 223 5.04 4.75 24.57
N ARG A 224 5.21 4.73 23.24
CA ARG A 224 5.85 3.64 22.51
C ARG A 224 7.02 4.18 21.71
N ILE A 225 8.18 3.59 21.91
CA ILE A 225 9.41 3.89 21.17
C ILE A 225 9.82 2.65 20.39
N ARG A 226 9.98 2.80 19.09
CA ARG A 226 10.48 1.74 18.21
C ARG A 226 11.68 2.25 17.44
N GLU A 227 12.78 1.57 17.60
CA GLU A 227 14.01 1.78 16.84
C GLU A 227 14.18 0.62 15.86
N GLN A 228 14.37 0.94 14.59
CA GLN A 228 14.50 -0.06 13.54
C GLN A 228 15.52 0.39 12.53
N THR A 229 16.44 -0.48 12.13
CA THR A 229 17.25 -0.28 10.93
C THR A 229 17.03 -1.44 9.97
N SER A 230 16.59 -1.13 8.75
CA SER A 230 16.47 -2.11 7.68
C SER A 230 17.74 -2.16 6.87
N TYR A 231 18.27 -3.35 6.66
CA TYR A 231 19.41 -3.64 5.80
C TYR A 231 18.91 -4.39 4.57
N ASP A 232 19.00 -3.77 3.40
CA ASP A 232 18.52 -4.35 2.14
C ASP A 232 19.69 -4.58 1.19
N LEU A 233 19.77 -5.78 0.62
CA LEU A 233 20.64 -6.11 -0.49
C LEU A 233 19.80 -6.49 -1.69
N SER A 234 20.00 -5.85 -2.85
CA SER A 234 19.23 -6.18 -4.05
C SER A 234 20.08 -6.30 -5.29
N VAL A 235 19.63 -7.20 -6.18
CA VAL A 235 20.21 -7.47 -7.49
C VAL A 235 19.07 -7.46 -8.49
N ASN A 236 19.20 -6.65 -9.55
CA ASN A 236 18.29 -6.62 -10.68
C ASN A 236 19.10 -6.75 -11.97
N LEU A 237 18.80 -7.75 -12.76
CA LEU A 237 19.48 -8.05 -14.03
C LEU A 237 18.45 -8.12 -15.15
N GLY A 238 18.74 -7.49 -16.27
CA GLY A 238 18.01 -7.64 -17.53
C GLY A 238 18.97 -8.10 -18.62
N TYR A 239 18.58 -9.06 -19.45
CA TYR A 239 19.39 -9.51 -20.55
C TYR A 239 18.59 -9.66 -21.83
N GLU A 240 18.98 -8.92 -22.86
CA GLU A 240 18.45 -9.06 -24.20
C GLU A 240 19.18 -10.19 -24.94
N ILE A 241 18.55 -11.38 -24.96
CA ILE A 241 19.11 -12.58 -25.61
C ILE A 241 19.14 -12.40 -27.12
N SER A 242 18.12 -11.76 -27.65
CA SER A 242 17.98 -11.42 -29.09
C SER A 242 16.93 -10.30 -29.23
N PRO A 243 16.82 -9.66 -30.42
CA PRO A 243 15.76 -8.66 -30.65
C PRO A 243 14.32 -9.15 -30.41
N LYS A 244 14.14 -10.47 -30.26
CA LYS A 244 12.83 -11.10 -30.02
C LYS A 244 12.69 -11.74 -28.65
N SER A 245 13.75 -11.80 -27.86
CA SER A 245 13.70 -12.50 -26.58
C SER A 245 14.54 -11.79 -25.52
N SER A 246 13.97 -11.66 -24.35
CA SER A 246 14.64 -11.08 -23.17
C SER A 246 14.32 -11.90 -21.93
N ALA A 247 15.24 -11.86 -20.98
CA ALA A 247 15.08 -12.47 -19.65
C ALA A 247 15.46 -11.47 -18.58
N ARG A 248 14.79 -11.52 -17.43
CA ARG A 248 15.12 -10.71 -16.25
C ARG A 248 15.19 -11.59 -15.02
N PHE A 249 16.03 -11.18 -14.11
CA PHE A 249 16.21 -11.81 -12.80
C PHE A 249 16.32 -10.74 -11.72
N ASN A 250 15.62 -10.92 -10.61
CA ASN A 250 15.66 -10.03 -9.46
C ASN A 250 15.86 -10.86 -8.20
N ALA A 251 16.65 -10.33 -7.27
CA ALA A 251 16.79 -10.87 -5.94
C ALA A 251 16.81 -9.75 -4.91
N LEU A 252 16.23 -9.99 -3.75
CA LEU A 252 16.24 -9.11 -2.59
C LEU A 252 16.48 -9.95 -1.34
N TYR A 253 17.35 -9.47 -0.47
CA TYR A 253 17.43 -9.88 0.92
C TYR A 253 17.26 -8.65 1.81
N SER A 254 16.41 -8.74 2.81
CA SER A 254 16.13 -7.67 3.76
C SER A 254 16.11 -8.23 5.17
N GLN A 255 16.81 -7.58 6.07
CA GLN A 255 16.81 -7.88 7.50
C GLN A 255 16.47 -6.62 8.26
N ASN A 256 15.63 -6.74 9.28
CA ASN A 256 15.44 -5.67 10.24
C ASN A 256 15.17 -6.21 11.63
N ASP A 257 15.75 -5.53 12.61
CA ASP A 257 15.41 -5.68 14.02
C ASP A 257 14.50 -4.50 14.37
N ASN A 258 13.41 -4.78 15.07
CA ASN A 258 12.43 -3.75 15.41
C ASN A 258 12.10 -3.77 16.92
N PRO A 259 13.11 -3.59 17.80
CA PRO A 259 12.85 -3.51 19.23
C PRO A 259 11.87 -2.39 19.53
N THR A 260 10.96 -2.65 20.44
CA THR A 260 9.92 -1.70 20.84
C THR A 260 9.85 -1.68 22.36
N ASP A 261 9.92 -0.48 22.92
CA ASP A 261 9.70 -0.23 24.35
C ASP A 261 8.36 0.48 24.51
N VAL A 262 7.56 0.04 25.48
CA VAL A 262 6.26 0.62 25.79
C VAL A 262 6.19 0.99 27.26
N LEU A 263 5.69 2.18 27.54
CA LEU A 263 5.33 2.62 28.88
C LEU A 263 3.87 3.05 28.88
N ARG A 264 3.06 2.36 29.68
CA ARG A 264 1.60 2.56 29.74
C ARG A 264 1.16 3.00 31.13
N TYR A 265 0.24 3.94 31.16
CA TYR A 265 -0.42 4.46 32.36
C TYR A 265 -1.92 4.24 32.21
N THR A 266 -2.49 3.32 32.96
CA THR A 266 -3.93 3.04 32.97
C THR A 266 -4.56 3.64 34.21
N THR A 267 -5.43 4.63 34.04
CA THR A 267 -6.13 5.32 35.13
C THR A 267 -7.56 4.82 35.22
N ASN A 268 -7.86 4.06 36.26
CA ASN A 268 -9.20 3.56 36.56
C ASN A 268 -10.10 4.70 37.05
N LEU A 269 -11.15 4.99 36.30
CA LEU A 269 -12.12 6.08 36.59
C LEU A 269 -13.33 5.58 37.39
N ARG A 270 -13.48 4.27 37.60
CA ARG A 270 -14.57 3.67 38.39
C ARG A 270 -14.37 3.83 39.89
N VAL A 271 -13.17 4.15 40.36
CA VAL A 271 -12.83 4.31 41.77
C VAL A 271 -12.59 5.77 42.12
N SER A 272 -12.81 6.14 43.38
CA SER A 272 -12.57 7.50 43.86
C SER A 272 -11.74 7.46 45.18
N PRO A 273 -10.53 8.08 45.22
CA PRO A 273 -9.86 8.73 44.08
C PRO A 273 -9.47 7.72 43.00
N SER A 274 -9.34 8.19 41.75
CA SER A 274 -8.86 7.36 40.61
C SER A 274 -7.47 6.78 40.95
N ALA A 275 -7.26 5.54 40.53
CA ALA A 275 -5.98 4.85 40.70
C ALA A 275 -5.31 4.69 39.33
N THR A 276 -4.00 4.89 39.29
CA THR A 276 -3.21 4.71 38.05
C THR A 276 -2.26 3.52 38.25
N ALA A 277 -2.37 2.54 37.37
CA ALA A 277 -1.41 1.46 37.20
C ALA A 277 -0.36 1.89 36.14
N ILE A 278 0.84 1.37 36.28
CA ILE A 278 1.94 1.61 35.36
C ILE A 278 2.44 0.28 34.86
N GLU A 279 2.53 0.11 33.57
CA GLU A 279 3.08 -1.07 32.91
C GLU A 279 4.25 -0.68 32.01
N ARG A 280 5.25 -1.52 31.97
CA ARG A 280 6.40 -1.41 31.09
C ARG A 280 6.50 -2.66 30.23
N GLU A 281 6.73 -2.50 28.92
CA GLU A 281 6.92 -3.63 28.03
C GLU A 281 8.25 -3.52 27.29
N GLU A 282 8.88 -4.67 27.09
CA GLU A 282 10.00 -4.87 26.18
C GLU A 282 9.57 -5.85 25.10
N ILE A 283 9.74 -5.46 23.84
CA ILE A 283 9.33 -6.25 22.68
C ILE A 283 10.50 -6.31 21.70
N PRO A 284 11.54 -7.14 21.95
CA PRO A 284 12.50 -7.46 20.91
C PRO A 284 11.81 -8.16 19.75
N GLY A 285 12.18 -7.76 18.53
CA GLY A 285 11.62 -8.34 17.33
C GLY A 285 12.64 -8.37 16.22
N GLU A 286 12.59 -9.41 15.40
CA GLU A 286 13.43 -9.56 14.20
C GLU A 286 12.59 -9.99 13.01
N ARG A 287 13.04 -9.60 11.83
CA ARG A 287 12.40 -9.98 10.57
C ARG A 287 13.44 -10.13 9.48
N ASP A 288 13.43 -11.30 8.87
CA ASP A 288 14.20 -11.62 7.67
C ASP A 288 13.26 -11.83 6.49
N ASN A 289 13.64 -11.30 5.34
CA ASN A 289 12.90 -11.50 4.10
C ASN A 289 13.85 -11.71 2.94
N TRP A 290 13.61 -12.74 2.13
CA TRP A 290 14.24 -12.87 0.85
C TRP A 290 13.21 -13.07 -0.27
N GLU A 291 13.53 -12.57 -1.43
CA GLU A 291 12.71 -12.68 -2.63
C GLU A 291 13.60 -12.94 -3.84
N ILE A 292 13.21 -13.89 -4.66
CA ILE A 292 13.76 -14.07 -6.00
C ILE A 292 12.62 -14.05 -7.00
N GLY A 293 12.83 -13.42 -8.14
CA GLY A 293 11.88 -13.37 -9.23
C GLY A 293 12.55 -13.28 -10.57
N GLY A 294 11.82 -13.55 -11.60
CA GLY A 294 12.31 -13.41 -12.96
C GLY A 294 11.21 -13.62 -13.98
N ASP A 295 11.49 -13.20 -15.19
CA ASP A 295 10.61 -13.44 -16.32
C ASP A 295 11.42 -13.67 -17.60
N TYR A 296 10.74 -14.32 -18.54
CA TYR A 296 11.21 -14.51 -19.90
C TYR A 296 10.09 -14.08 -20.86
N GLU A 297 10.45 -13.29 -21.86
CA GLU A 297 9.56 -12.82 -22.91
C GLU A 297 10.08 -13.20 -24.28
N TYR A 298 9.18 -13.63 -25.16
CA TYR A 298 9.47 -13.95 -26.55
C TYR A 298 8.41 -13.33 -27.46
N VAL A 299 8.85 -12.58 -28.46
CA VAL A 299 8.01 -11.97 -29.49
C VAL A 299 8.18 -12.74 -30.79
N ALA A 300 7.10 -13.36 -31.26
CA ALA A 300 7.10 -14.11 -32.51
C ALA A 300 7.08 -13.17 -33.75
N ASP A 301 7.47 -13.66 -34.92
CA ASP A 301 7.40 -12.92 -36.18
C ASP A 301 5.99 -12.47 -36.56
N SER A 302 4.98 -13.16 -36.06
CA SER A 302 3.55 -12.81 -36.21
C SER A 302 3.09 -11.68 -35.30
N GLY A 303 3.97 -11.13 -34.45
CA GLY A 303 3.62 -10.13 -33.44
C GLY A 303 3.03 -10.72 -32.15
N GLY A 304 2.85 -12.05 -32.08
CA GLY A 304 2.41 -12.70 -30.83
C GLY A 304 3.52 -12.64 -29.77
N ARG A 305 3.16 -12.35 -28.50
CA ARG A 305 4.07 -12.23 -27.37
C ARG A 305 3.75 -13.30 -26.34
N PHE A 306 4.72 -14.14 -26.03
CA PHE A 306 4.67 -15.09 -24.92
C PHE A 306 5.49 -14.56 -23.76
N LYS A 307 4.94 -14.66 -22.55
CA LYS A 307 5.63 -14.29 -21.31
C LYS A 307 5.41 -15.36 -20.26
N ILE A 308 6.46 -15.70 -19.55
CA ILE A 308 6.42 -16.49 -18.33
C ILE A 308 7.13 -15.72 -17.23
N LEU A 309 6.57 -15.73 -16.01
CA LEU A 309 7.09 -15.04 -14.85
C LEU A 309 7.01 -15.98 -13.64
N PHE A 310 8.02 -15.88 -12.77
CA PHE A 310 8.00 -16.55 -11.47
C PHE A 310 8.44 -15.60 -10.36
N ILE A 311 7.92 -15.82 -9.16
CA ILE A 311 8.36 -15.18 -7.91
C ILE A 311 8.37 -16.25 -6.83
N SER A 312 9.40 -16.23 -5.99
CA SER A 312 9.45 -16.99 -4.75
C SER A 312 9.97 -16.09 -3.64
N ASN A 313 9.25 -16.01 -2.53
CA ASN A 313 9.68 -15.24 -1.37
C ASN A 313 9.44 -16.02 -0.08
N ARG A 314 10.17 -15.60 0.96
CA ARG A 314 10.00 -16.06 2.32
C ARG A 314 10.22 -14.88 3.26
N ASN A 315 9.34 -14.77 4.24
CA ASN A 315 9.40 -13.78 5.30
C ASN A 315 9.31 -14.50 6.64
N ASP A 316 10.38 -14.45 7.40
CA ASP A 316 10.45 -14.97 8.76
C ASP A 316 10.33 -13.78 9.74
N GLY A 317 9.52 -13.91 10.75
CA GLY A 317 9.37 -12.91 11.80
C GLY A 317 9.24 -13.56 13.17
N ALA A 318 9.94 -13.01 14.14
CA ALA A 318 9.86 -13.41 15.53
C ALA A 318 9.75 -12.17 16.42
N SER A 319 8.98 -12.28 17.49
CA SER A 319 8.91 -11.25 18.52
C SER A 319 8.55 -11.87 19.87
N THR A 320 9.25 -11.44 20.92
CA THR A 320 8.95 -11.81 22.29
C THR A 320 8.49 -10.56 23.02
N ARG A 321 7.34 -10.58 23.64
CA ARG A 321 6.79 -9.48 24.42
C ARG A 321 6.82 -9.86 25.89
N GLU A 322 7.46 -9.04 26.71
CA GLU A 322 7.45 -9.15 28.15
C GLU A 322 6.86 -7.89 28.75
N ARG A 323 5.78 -8.04 29.54
CA ARG A 323 5.15 -6.94 30.26
C ARG A 323 5.37 -7.07 31.74
N PHE A 324 5.56 -5.92 32.39
CA PHE A 324 5.84 -5.81 33.80
C PHE A 324 4.93 -4.74 34.42
N ASP A 325 4.27 -5.12 35.52
CA ASP A 325 3.67 -4.14 36.44
C ASP A 325 4.77 -3.39 37.17
N VAL A 326 4.69 -2.07 37.22
CA VAL A 326 5.64 -1.21 37.93
C VAL A 326 5.00 -0.65 39.17
N PHE A 327 5.50 -1.04 40.32
CA PHE A 327 4.97 -0.62 41.63
C PHE A 327 5.54 0.71 42.12
N ALA A 328 4.85 1.36 43.06
CA ALA A 328 5.21 2.68 43.57
C ALA A 328 6.60 2.73 44.27
N ASP A 329 7.13 1.60 44.71
CA ASP A 329 8.46 1.45 45.30
C ASP A 329 9.56 1.20 44.23
N GLY A 330 9.18 1.14 42.95
CA GLY A 330 10.08 0.87 41.84
C GLY A 330 10.37 -0.61 41.63
N SER A 331 9.72 -1.52 42.32
CA SER A 331 9.78 -2.95 42.02
C SER A 331 8.91 -3.28 40.81
N GLU A 332 9.25 -4.36 40.11
CA GLU A 332 8.54 -4.84 38.95
C GLU A 332 8.11 -6.30 39.13
N SER A 333 6.96 -6.64 38.55
CA SER A 333 6.49 -8.03 38.49
C SER A 333 6.04 -8.32 37.07
N LYS A 334 6.58 -9.38 36.45
CA LYS A 334 6.18 -9.80 35.11
C LYS A 334 4.77 -10.36 35.17
N ASP A 335 3.90 -9.86 34.30
CA ASP A 335 2.49 -10.27 34.20
C ASP A 335 2.13 -10.89 32.86
N ILE A 336 2.90 -10.62 31.77
CA ILE A 336 2.74 -11.26 30.46
C ILE A 336 4.10 -11.69 29.94
N PHE A 337 4.11 -12.88 29.33
CA PHE A 337 5.10 -13.35 28.38
C PHE A 337 4.36 -13.84 27.14
N LEU A 338 4.66 -13.27 25.97
CA LEU A 338 4.10 -13.67 24.69
C LEU A 338 5.22 -13.83 23.68
N ASP A 339 5.44 -15.04 23.21
CA ASP A 339 6.40 -15.36 22.16
C ASP A 339 5.67 -15.73 20.87
N LEU A 340 5.95 -15.02 19.80
CA LEU A 340 5.32 -15.19 18.48
C LEU A 340 6.39 -15.40 17.42
N ALA A 341 6.33 -16.52 16.73
CA ALA A 341 7.14 -16.77 15.54
C ALA A 341 6.25 -17.08 14.34
N SER A 342 6.62 -16.56 13.19
CA SER A 342 5.88 -16.82 11.96
C SER A 342 6.79 -16.88 10.74
N THR A 343 6.52 -17.82 9.85
CA THR A 343 7.16 -17.94 8.54
C THR A 343 6.09 -17.89 7.46
N THR A 344 6.20 -16.93 6.56
CA THR A 344 5.34 -16.87 5.35
C THR A 344 6.18 -17.17 4.13
N THR A 345 5.77 -18.16 3.34
CA THR A 345 6.38 -18.48 2.04
C THR A 345 5.38 -18.27 0.92
N GLU A 346 5.82 -17.78 -0.21
CA GLU A 346 4.97 -17.65 -1.39
C GLU A 346 5.73 -18.04 -2.66
N ARG A 347 5.04 -18.75 -3.56
CA ARG A 347 5.53 -19.15 -4.88
C ARG A 347 4.49 -18.84 -5.91
N ILE A 348 4.85 -18.06 -6.93
CA ILE A 348 3.96 -17.63 -7.99
C ILE A 348 4.58 -18.00 -9.33
N VAL A 349 3.78 -18.57 -10.22
CA VAL A 349 4.12 -18.74 -11.63
C VAL A 349 2.96 -18.24 -12.46
N ARG A 350 3.25 -17.35 -13.42
CA ARG A 350 2.26 -16.83 -14.37
C ARG A 350 2.78 -17.00 -15.79
N ALA A 351 1.92 -17.48 -16.69
CA ALA A 351 2.21 -17.56 -18.11
C ALA A 351 1.09 -16.85 -18.88
N SER A 352 1.46 -16.10 -19.91
CA SER A 352 0.49 -15.41 -20.78
C SER A 352 0.93 -15.37 -22.23
N PHE A 353 -0.05 -15.23 -23.10
CA PHE A 353 0.15 -15.03 -24.53
C PHE A 353 -0.73 -13.88 -25.00
N THR A 354 -0.10 -12.88 -25.63
CA THR A 354 -0.78 -11.74 -26.22
C THR A 354 -0.72 -11.84 -27.73
N MET A 355 -1.84 -11.52 -28.42
CA MET A 355 -1.89 -11.51 -29.88
C MET A 355 -2.88 -10.47 -30.39
N GLY A 356 -2.62 -9.94 -31.58
CA GLY A 356 -3.61 -9.16 -32.33
C GLY A 356 -4.82 -10.03 -32.67
N PHE A 357 -6.03 -9.49 -32.47
CA PHE A 357 -7.29 -10.21 -32.72
C PHE A 357 -8.04 -9.65 -33.92
N LEU A 358 -8.37 -8.36 -33.91
CA LEU A 358 -8.98 -7.63 -34.99
C LEU A 358 -8.26 -6.28 -35.13
N GLN A 359 -8.60 -5.49 -36.16
CA GLN A 359 -8.02 -4.15 -36.32
C GLN A 359 -8.27 -3.29 -35.06
N GLY A 360 -7.21 -2.79 -34.47
CA GLY A 360 -7.26 -2.01 -33.23
C GLY A 360 -7.65 -2.82 -31.99
N GLN A 361 -7.55 -4.15 -32.06
CA GLN A 361 -7.88 -5.03 -30.93
C GLN A 361 -6.77 -6.04 -30.70
N ASP A 362 -6.44 -6.26 -29.44
CA ASP A 362 -5.57 -7.35 -28.98
C ASP A 362 -6.20 -8.14 -27.85
N ILE A 363 -5.79 -9.37 -27.72
CA ILE A 363 -6.22 -10.28 -26.65
C ILE A 363 -4.97 -10.83 -25.97
N GLU A 364 -4.99 -10.81 -24.64
CA GLU A 364 -4.09 -11.58 -23.80
C GLU A 364 -4.88 -12.64 -23.06
N PHE A 365 -4.37 -13.85 -23.01
CA PHE A 365 -4.90 -14.91 -22.18
C PHE A 365 -3.77 -15.63 -21.46
N GLY A 366 -4.05 -16.16 -20.29
CA GLY A 366 -3.04 -16.81 -19.49
C GLY A 366 -3.62 -17.40 -18.22
N ALA A 367 -2.72 -17.85 -17.37
CA ALA A 367 -3.06 -18.32 -16.04
C ALA A 367 -1.93 -18.02 -15.04
N GLU A 368 -2.32 -17.79 -13.80
CA GLU A 368 -1.44 -17.67 -12.65
C GLU A 368 -1.72 -18.80 -11.67
N ARG A 369 -0.67 -19.41 -11.14
CA ARG A 369 -0.73 -20.29 -9.98
C ARG A 369 0.08 -19.66 -8.85
N ALA A 370 -0.56 -19.47 -7.71
CA ALA A 370 0.08 -19.01 -6.49
C ALA A 370 -0.10 -20.06 -5.38
N GLU A 371 0.93 -20.25 -4.60
CA GLU A 371 0.95 -21.09 -3.40
C GLU A 371 1.53 -20.24 -2.28
N THR A 372 0.78 -20.07 -1.21
CA THR A 372 1.20 -19.28 -0.06
C THR A 372 0.98 -20.10 1.20
N THR A 373 1.99 -20.16 2.07
CA THR A 373 1.92 -20.86 3.35
C THR A 373 2.32 -19.91 4.47
N LEU A 374 1.57 -19.91 5.55
CA LEU A 374 1.93 -19.31 6.84
C LEU A 374 2.07 -20.42 7.86
N ASP A 375 3.25 -20.55 8.45
CA ASP A 375 3.48 -21.30 9.69
C ASP A 375 3.54 -20.29 10.85
N SER A 376 2.73 -20.48 11.87
CA SER A 376 2.67 -19.59 13.03
C SER A 376 2.67 -20.39 14.33
N SER A 377 3.45 -19.91 15.30
CA SER A 377 3.45 -20.43 16.68
C SER A 377 3.37 -19.28 17.66
N LEU A 378 2.53 -19.43 18.70
CA LEU A 378 2.36 -18.47 19.77
C LEU A 378 2.44 -19.20 21.12
N SER A 379 3.22 -18.66 22.06
CA SER A 379 3.32 -19.13 23.45
C SER A 379 2.93 -18.00 24.38
N LEU A 380 1.94 -18.23 25.25
CA LEU A 380 1.45 -17.26 26.23
C LEU A 380 1.71 -17.76 27.63
N GLY A 381 2.37 -16.95 28.46
CA GLY A 381 2.55 -17.14 29.88
C GLY A 381 1.86 -16.03 30.66
N LEU A 382 1.08 -16.40 31.69
CA LEU A 382 0.44 -15.46 32.61
C LEU A 382 0.72 -15.86 34.07
N PRO A 383 0.61 -14.96 35.06
CA PRO A 383 0.59 -15.31 36.48
C PRO A 383 -0.60 -16.22 36.78
N ASP A 384 -0.37 -17.32 37.46
CA ASP A 384 -1.42 -18.22 37.97
C ASP A 384 -0.93 -18.90 39.24
N ASP A 385 -1.68 -18.77 40.31
CA ASP A 385 -1.34 -19.32 41.64
C ASP A 385 -1.46 -20.86 41.68
N THR A 386 -2.12 -21.47 40.69
CA THR A 386 -2.40 -22.91 40.70
C THR A 386 -1.55 -23.70 39.70
N GLY A 387 -0.93 -23.01 38.75
CA GLY A 387 -0.11 -23.59 37.68
C GLY A 387 1.37 -23.75 38.10
N ILE A 388 2.14 -24.43 37.25
CA ILE A 388 3.58 -24.59 37.39
C ILE A 388 4.27 -23.64 36.40
N PRO A 389 5.01 -22.62 36.91
CA PRO A 389 5.79 -21.74 36.05
C PRO A 389 6.82 -22.49 35.20
N SER A 390 7.00 -22.04 33.93
CA SER A 390 7.96 -22.64 33.00
C SER A 390 8.95 -21.60 32.49
N PRO A 391 10.25 -21.90 32.42
CA PRO A 391 11.23 -21.01 31.80
C PRO A 391 10.95 -20.68 30.36
N ASP A 392 10.35 -21.63 29.59
CA ASP A 392 9.99 -21.46 28.19
C ASP A 392 8.82 -20.45 27.99
N PHE A 393 8.17 -20.06 29.07
CA PHE A 393 7.10 -19.08 29.15
C PHE A 393 7.48 -17.87 30.03
N GLY A 394 8.77 -17.46 29.95
CA GLY A 394 9.28 -16.30 30.67
C GLY A 394 9.23 -16.45 32.20
N GLY A 395 9.13 -17.67 32.73
CA GLY A 395 8.97 -17.93 34.16
C GLY A 395 7.53 -17.83 34.68
N LEU A 396 6.56 -17.67 33.78
CA LEU A 396 5.12 -17.64 34.08
C LEU A 396 4.47 -19.01 33.81
N VAL A 397 3.19 -19.12 34.15
CA VAL A 397 2.42 -20.34 33.91
C VAL A 397 1.92 -20.41 32.49
N PRO A 398 2.18 -21.50 31.74
CA PRO A 398 1.69 -21.65 30.36
C PRO A 398 0.17 -21.55 30.26
N GLN A 399 -0.31 -20.75 29.32
CA GLN A 399 -1.74 -20.60 29.00
C GLN A 399 -2.05 -21.23 27.66
N SER A 400 -3.20 -21.88 27.57
CA SER A 400 -3.68 -22.45 26.30
C SER A 400 -4.38 -21.39 25.47
N VAL A 401 -3.88 -21.15 24.26
CA VAL A 401 -4.48 -20.22 23.30
C VAL A 401 -5.00 -21.01 22.10
N SER A 402 -6.22 -20.73 21.68
CA SER A 402 -6.81 -21.37 20.51
C SER A 402 -6.07 -20.97 19.23
N ASN A 403 -5.76 -21.92 18.35
CA ASN A 403 -5.00 -21.70 17.11
C ASN A 403 -3.58 -21.15 17.33
N ALA A 404 -2.97 -21.42 18.48
CA ALA A 404 -1.61 -21.00 18.81
C ALA A 404 -0.57 -21.59 17.85
N ASN A 405 -0.75 -22.86 17.45
CA ASN A 405 0.12 -23.54 16.49
C ASN A 405 -0.67 -23.91 15.24
N SER A 406 -0.41 -23.20 14.17
CA SER A 406 -1.18 -23.36 12.93
C SER A 406 -0.33 -23.18 11.68
N THR A 407 -0.56 -24.06 10.72
CA THR A 407 -0.12 -23.88 9.34
C THR A 407 -1.34 -23.56 8.48
N VAL A 408 -1.32 -22.43 7.78
CA VAL A 408 -2.36 -22.03 6.82
C VAL A 408 -1.77 -22.01 5.43
N GLU A 409 -2.32 -22.79 4.52
CA GLU A 409 -1.88 -22.87 3.13
C GLU A 409 -3.00 -22.44 2.18
N GLU A 410 -2.69 -21.67 1.16
CA GLU A 410 -3.58 -21.40 0.02
C GLU A 410 -2.93 -21.82 -1.28
N ILE A 411 -3.67 -22.60 -2.07
CA ILE A 411 -3.34 -22.86 -3.47
C ILE A 411 -4.37 -22.17 -4.32
N ARG A 412 -3.92 -21.27 -5.20
CA ARG A 412 -4.80 -20.48 -6.06
C ARG A 412 -4.42 -20.63 -7.52
N LEU A 413 -5.42 -20.80 -8.37
CA LEU A 413 -5.31 -20.81 -9.82
C LEU A 413 -6.23 -19.75 -10.41
N GLU A 414 -5.68 -18.85 -11.22
CA GLU A 414 -6.39 -17.73 -11.83
C GLU A 414 -6.17 -17.70 -13.36
N PRO A 415 -6.95 -18.46 -14.15
CA PRO A 415 -7.04 -18.21 -15.59
C PRO A 415 -7.69 -16.87 -15.87
N PHE A 416 -7.18 -16.17 -16.90
CA PHE A 416 -7.66 -14.85 -17.26
C PHE A 416 -7.65 -14.63 -18.78
N ILE A 417 -8.50 -13.69 -19.20
CA ILE A 417 -8.51 -13.12 -20.53
C ILE A 417 -8.66 -11.61 -20.41
N ILE A 418 -7.85 -10.86 -21.17
CA ILE A 418 -7.89 -9.40 -21.25
C ILE A 418 -8.06 -9.05 -22.72
N HIS A 419 -9.06 -8.24 -23.02
CA HIS A 419 -9.32 -7.71 -24.35
C HIS A 419 -9.13 -6.20 -24.34
N ASN A 420 -8.25 -5.71 -25.19
CA ASN A 420 -8.03 -4.30 -25.47
C ASN A 420 -8.63 -3.93 -26.81
N TRP A 421 -9.38 -2.84 -26.83
CA TRP A 421 -9.96 -2.30 -28.04
C TRP A 421 -9.72 -0.80 -28.16
N ILE A 422 -8.90 -0.41 -29.12
CA ILE A 422 -8.76 0.97 -29.58
C ILE A 422 -9.89 1.24 -30.58
N ILE A 423 -11.02 1.76 -30.07
CA ILE A 423 -12.22 2.00 -30.87
C ILE A 423 -11.95 3.06 -31.93
N ASN A 424 -11.25 4.11 -31.53
CA ASN A 424 -10.73 5.18 -32.41
C ASN A 424 -9.63 5.95 -31.67
N SER A 425 -9.07 6.99 -32.30
CA SER A 425 -8.02 7.82 -31.69
C SER A 425 -8.38 8.48 -30.35
N ARG A 426 -9.67 8.55 -29.99
CA ARG A 426 -10.16 9.19 -28.75
C ARG A 426 -10.75 8.21 -27.75
N MET A 427 -11.06 6.99 -28.15
CA MET A 427 -11.79 6.04 -27.30
C MET A 427 -11.06 4.71 -27.24
N SER A 428 -10.88 4.18 -26.05
CA SER A 428 -10.41 2.83 -25.83
C SER A 428 -11.22 2.12 -24.74
N LEU A 429 -11.32 0.81 -24.88
CA LEU A 429 -12.01 -0.08 -23.95
C LEU A 429 -11.09 -1.23 -23.60
N GLU A 430 -10.90 -1.46 -22.31
CA GLU A 430 -10.26 -2.66 -21.78
C GLU A 430 -11.32 -3.50 -21.04
N SER A 431 -11.37 -4.78 -21.34
CA SER A 431 -12.27 -5.72 -20.67
C SER A 431 -11.46 -6.90 -20.15
N THR A 432 -11.53 -7.16 -18.87
CA THR A 432 -10.85 -8.27 -18.20
C THR A 432 -11.86 -9.23 -17.62
N LEU A 433 -11.64 -10.50 -17.83
CA LEU A 433 -12.35 -11.57 -17.15
C LEU A 433 -11.32 -12.49 -16.50
N LEU A 434 -11.38 -12.60 -15.20
CA LEU A 434 -10.52 -13.46 -14.40
C LEU A 434 -11.42 -14.41 -13.59
N TYR A 435 -11.05 -15.67 -13.53
CA TYR A 435 -11.74 -16.66 -12.70
C TYR A 435 -10.77 -17.22 -11.67
N GLU A 436 -11.04 -16.94 -10.40
CA GLU A 436 -10.26 -17.44 -9.28
C GLU A 436 -10.80 -18.76 -8.79
N LEU A 437 -9.92 -19.73 -8.64
CA LEU A 437 -10.13 -20.98 -7.96
C LEU A 437 -9.12 -21.06 -6.83
N SER A 438 -9.56 -21.05 -5.58
CA SER A 438 -8.64 -21.14 -4.44
C SER A 438 -9.09 -22.18 -3.42
N GLU A 439 -8.11 -22.87 -2.84
CA GLU A 439 -8.25 -23.80 -1.76
C GLU A 439 -7.44 -23.30 -0.58
N ILE A 440 -8.08 -23.11 0.58
CA ILE A 440 -7.40 -22.76 1.84
C ILE A 440 -7.51 -23.95 2.78
N SER A 441 -6.37 -24.43 3.27
CA SER A 441 -6.27 -25.46 4.28
C SER A 441 -5.58 -24.91 5.53
N GLN A 442 -6.09 -25.27 6.70
CA GLN A 442 -5.49 -25.01 8.00
C GLN A 442 -5.24 -26.35 8.68
N THR A 443 -4.05 -26.50 9.27
CA THR A 443 -3.64 -27.67 10.05
C THR A 443 -2.93 -27.23 11.35
N GLY A 444 -2.77 -28.12 12.29
CA GLY A 444 -2.24 -27.83 13.62
C GLY A 444 -3.31 -28.00 14.69
N ASP A 445 -3.56 -26.99 15.50
CA ASP A 445 -4.58 -27.02 16.55
C ASP A 445 -5.99 -27.24 15.99
N VAL A 446 -6.24 -26.71 14.79
CA VAL A 446 -7.49 -26.91 14.01
C VAL A 446 -7.15 -27.48 12.66
N ASN A 447 -8.00 -28.42 12.18
CA ASN A 447 -7.87 -28.98 10.85
C ASN A 447 -9.12 -28.62 10.03
N ARG A 448 -8.91 -27.79 9.00
CA ARG A 448 -10.00 -27.31 8.14
C ARG A 448 -9.54 -27.11 6.70
N LYS A 449 -10.43 -27.39 5.77
CA LYS A 449 -10.22 -27.18 4.35
C LYS A 449 -11.44 -26.51 3.74
N ARG A 450 -11.21 -25.51 2.86
CA ARG A 450 -12.27 -24.73 2.23
C ARG A 450 -11.89 -24.37 0.80
N ASP A 451 -12.85 -24.48 -0.09
CA ASP A 451 -12.71 -24.11 -1.49
C ASP A 451 -13.50 -22.82 -1.77
N PHE A 452 -12.96 -21.99 -2.63
CA PHE A 452 -13.57 -20.75 -3.09
C PHE A 452 -13.45 -20.62 -4.60
N ASP A 453 -14.48 -20.05 -5.22
CA ASP A 453 -14.46 -19.71 -6.63
C ASP A 453 -15.11 -18.34 -6.88
N PHE A 454 -14.47 -17.52 -7.71
CA PHE A 454 -14.95 -16.18 -8.00
C PHE A 454 -14.70 -15.79 -9.45
N LEU A 455 -15.74 -15.27 -10.08
CA LEU A 455 -15.63 -14.55 -11.33
C LEU A 455 -15.39 -13.07 -11.03
N LYS A 456 -14.27 -12.52 -11.54
CA LYS A 456 -13.82 -11.13 -11.33
C LYS A 456 -13.79 -10.37 -12.66
N PRO A 457 -14.93 -9.83 -13.14
CA PRO A 457 -14.97 -8.99 -14.32
C PRO A 457 -14.51 -7.58 -14.02
N LYS A 458 -13.85 -6.95 -15.02
CA LYS A 458 -13.50 -5.54 -15.05
C LYS A 458 -13.75 -4.98 -16.43
N VAL A 459 -14.24 -3.75 -16.48
CA VAL A 459 -14.37 -2.94 -17.69
C VAL A 459 -13.81 -1.56 -17.39
N ASP A 460 -12.94 -1.07 -18.25
CA ASP A 460 -12.32 0.25 -18.20
C ASP A 460 -12.50 0.95 -19.52
N PHE A 461 -13.22 2.05 -19.53
CA PHE A 461 -13.48 2.86 -20.72
C PHE A 461 -12.81 4.22 -20.59
N ARG A 462 -12.08 4.63 -21.63
CA ARG A 462 -11.38 5.91 -21.71
C ARG A 462 -11.85 6.70 -22.90
N TYR A 463 -12.02 8.00 -22.69
CA TYR A 463 -12.45 8.95 -23.69
C TYR A 463 -11.66 10.26 -23.60
N ASN A 464 -10.84 10.53 -24.60
CA ASN A 464 -10.17 11.81 -24.79
C ASN A 464 -11.17 12.81 -25.39
N LEU A 465 -11.88 13.56 -24.50
CA LEU A 465 -12.87 14.56 -24.93
C LEU A 465 -12.19 15.68 -25.71
N THR A 466 -11.03 16.12 -25.23
CA THR A 466 -10.07 16.98 -25.93
C THR A 466 -8.67 16.40 -25.76
N PRO A 467 -7.64 16.89 -26.48
CA PRO A 467 -6.25 16.49 -26.22
C PRO A 467 -5.82 16.69 -24.75
N GLN A 468 -6.41 17.67 -24.07
CA GLN A 468 -6.09 18.02 -22.69
C GLN A 468 -6.97 17.30 -21.66
N LEU A 469 -8.23 16.94 -22.02
CA LEU A 469 -9.20 16.37 -21.09
C LEU A 469 -9.50 14.92 -21.43
N GLN A 470 -9.10 14.03 -20.54
CA GLN A 470 -9.43 12.61 -20.56
C GLN A 470 -10.47 12.29 -19.50
N LEU A 471 -11.48 11.54 -19.88
CA LEU A 471 -12.48 10.95 -18.99
C LEU A 471 -12.26 9.44 -18.96
N ARG A 472 -12.37 8.84 -17.77
CA ARG A 472 -12.26 7.40 -17.58
C ARG A 472 -13.38 6.92 -16.67
N GLY A 473 -14.03 5.83 -17.04
CA GLY A 473 -15.00 5.13 -16.22
C GLY A 473 -14.60 3.68 -16.05
N SER A 474 -14.62 3.15 -14.83
CA SER A 474 -14.35 1.74 -14.60
C SER A 474 -15.38 1.09 -13.69
N ILE A 475 -15.67 -0.18 -13.99
CA ILE A 475 -16.50 -1.07 -13.17
C ILE A 475 -15.68 -2.33 -12.96
N GLU A 476 -15.49 -2.73 -11.70
CA GLU A 476 -14.66 -3.88 -11.35
C GLU A 476 -15.25 -4.63 -10.16
N LYS A 477 -15.30 -5.96 -10.25
CA LYS A 477 -15.51 -6.81 -9.09
C LYS A 477 -14.16 -7.23 -8.50
N VAL A 478 -13.90 -6.80 -7.28
CA VAL A 478 -12.69 -7.15 -6.52
C VAL A 478 -13.05 -8.14 -5.43
N VAL A 479 -12.27 -9.19 -5.30
CA VAL A 479 -12.33 -10.13 -4.17
C VAL A 479 -11.08 -9.92 -3.34
N GLN A 480 -11.25 -9.59 -2.07
CA GLN A 480 -10.14 -9.42 -1.15
C GLN A 480 -9.68 -10.77 -0.63
N GLN A 481 -8.39 -10.97 -0.59
CA GLN A 481 -7.83 -12.20 -0.03
C GLN A 481 -7.90 -12.16 1.49
N LEU A 482 -8.25 -13.30 2.08
CA LEU A 482 -8.20 -13.48 3.53
C LEU A 482 -6.77 -13.34 4.03
N ARG A 483 -6.56 -12.64 5.12
CA ARG A 483 -5.26 -12.59 5.78
C ARG A 483 -5.07 -13.90 6.55
N PHE A 484 -3.93 -14.52 6.39
CA PHE A 484 -3.65 -15.73 7.14
C PHE A 484 -3.56 -15.50 8.64
N SER A 485 -3.13 -14.32 9.06
CA SER A 485 -3.18 -13.90 10.46
C SER A 485 -4.58 -13.90 11.07
N ASP A 486 -5.65 -13.82 10.26
CA ASP A 486 -7.03 -13.87 10.77
C ASP A 486 -7.46 -15.31 11.16
N PHE A 487 -6.69 -16.33 10.76
CA PHE A 487 -6.95 -17.74 11.09
C PHE A 487 -6.18 -18.24 12.31
N VAL A 488 -5.14 -17.51 12.71
CA VAL A 488 -4.24 -17.89 13.81
C VAL A 488 -4.40 -16.94 14.99
N ALA A 489 -3.98 -17.37 16.17
CA ALA A 489 -3.89 -16.47 17.31
C ALA A 489 -2.83 -15.39 17.02
N ALA A 490 -3.13 -14.16 17.38
CA ALA A 490 -2.27 -13.02 17.16
C ALA A 490 -2.39 -12.03 18.32
N ASN A 491 -1.37 -11.19 18.49
CA ASN A 491 -1.47 -10.03 19.37
C ASN A 491 -2.23 -8.91 18.64
N ASP A 492 -3.19 -8.27 19.30
CA ASP A 492 -3.78 -7.02 18.83
C ASP A 492 -2.93 -5.83 19.29
N ASP A 493 -2.01 -5.42 18.45
CA ASP A 493 -1.18 -4.23 18.69
C ASP A 493 -1.88 -2.92 18.26
N GLN A 494 -3.17 -3.00 17.96
CA GLN A 494 -3.99 -1.88 17.53
C GLN A 494 -4.69 -1.17 18.67
N ASP A 495 -4.98 -1.89 19.74
CA ASP A 495 -5.53 -1.35 20.97
C ASP A 495 -4.39 -1.11 21.98
N ASN A 496 -4.52 -0.07 22.81
CA ASN A 496 -3.44 0.30 23.71
C ASN A 496 -3.23 -0.71 24.85
N ASP A 497 -4.21 -1.53 25.14
CA ASP A 497 -4.12 -2.62 26.11
C ASP A 497 -3.63 -3.95 25.50
N SER A 498 -3.47 -4.00 24.14
CA SER A 498 -2.75 -5.06 23.42
C SER A 498 -3.29 -6.47 23.68
N ASN A 499 -4.58 -6.66 23.52
CA ASN A 499 -5.24 -7.94 23.73
C ASN A 499 -4.85 -9.01 22.69
N THR A 500 -5.00 -10.27 23.09
CA THR A 500 -4.81 -11.40 22.17
C THR A 500 -6.09 -11.63 21.36
N LEU A 501 -5.96 -11.66 20.02
CA LEU A 501 -7.04 -11.97 19.11
C LEU A 501 -7.17 -13.47 18.90
N ALA A 502 -8.39 -13.97 18.97
CA ALA A 502 -8.71 -15.31 18.53
C ALA A 502 -8.66 -15.41 17.00
N GLY A 503 -8.13 -16.51 16.48
CA GLY A 503 -8.25 -16.83 15.05
C GLY A 503 -9.69 -17.23 14.70
N ASN A 504 -10.16 -16.89 13.49
CA ASN A 504 -11.49 -17.26 13.01
C ASN A 504 -11.41 -18.08 11.73
N GLU A 505 -11.54 -19.39 11.87
CA GLU A 505 -11.52 -20.34 10.76
C GLU A 505 -12.75 -20.26 9.84
N ASN A 506 -13.80 -19.49 10.21
CA ASN A 506 -15.06 -19.37 9.46
C ASN A 506 -15.10 -18.20 8.49
N LEU A 507 -14.04 -17.40 8.42
CA LEU A 507 -13.97 -16.22 7.56
C LEU A 507 -14.26 -16.54 6.10
N ARG A 508 -15.06 -15.72 5.46
CA ARG A 508 -15.27 -15.70 4.01
C ARG A 508 -14.57 -14.50 3.41
N GLN A 509 -14.15 -14.63 2.16
CA GLN A 509 -13.53 -13.51 1.45
C GLN A 509 -14.51 -12.35 1.30
N GLU A 510 -14.11 -11.17 1.73
CA GLU A 510 -14.79 -9.93 1.42
C GLU A 510 -14.65 -9.66 -0.07
N TRP A 511 -15.74 -9.20 -0.71
CA TRP A 511 -15.69 -8.78 -2.10
C TRP A 511 -16.51 -7.51 -2.31
N LEU A 512 -16.17 -6.76 -3.36
CA LEU A 512 -16.84 -5.50 -3.63
C LEU A 512 -16.97 -5.23 -5.12
N TRP A 513 -18.01 -4.48 -5.47
CA TRP A 513 -18.11 -3.78 -6.72
C TRP A 513 -17.55 -2.38 -6.58
N LYS A 514 -16.58 -2.03 -7.45
CA LYS A 514 -16.05 -0.68 -7.59
C LYS A 514 -16.64 -0.01 -8.82
N TYR A 515 -17.10 1.21 -8.64
CA TYR A 515 -17.53 2.12 -9.69
C TYR A 515 -16.70 3.38 -9.54
N ASP A 516 -15.80 3.64 -10.48
CA ASP A 516 -14.89 4.77 -10.44
C ASP A 516 -15.10 5.64 -11.70
N PHE A 517 -15.11 6.94 -11.52
CA PHE A 517 -15.11 7.92 -12.58
C PHE A 517 -14.00 8.93 -12.34
N ASN A 518 -13.13 9.10 -13.33
CA ASN A 518 -11.98 9.97 -13.28
C ASN A 518 -12.00 10.97 -14.44
N ALA A 519 -11.60 12.21 -14.16
CA ALA A 519 -11.40 13.27 -15.14
C ALA A 519 -10.01 13.88 -14.93
N GLU A 520 -9.12 13.70 -15.91
CA GLU A 520 -7.77 14.27 -15.91
C GLU A 520 -7.72 15.43 -16.92
N TYR A 521 -7.29 16.60 -16.44
CA TYR A 521 -7.06 17.77 -17.28
C TYR A 521 -5.60 18.20 -17.23
N ARG A 522 -4.93 18.15 -18.39
CA ARG A 522 -3.56 18.64 -18.57
C ARG A 522 -3.58 20.06 -19.07
N LEU A 523 -2.95 20.94 -18.31
CA LEU A 523 -2.79 22.34 -18.66
C LEU A 523 -1.84 22.46 -19.87
N PRO A 524 -2.11 23.36 -20.83
CA PRO A 524 -1.25 23.57 -21.98
C PRO A 524 0.20 23.94 -21.60
N ASN A 525 1.15 23.63 -22.50
CA ASN A 525 2.56 23.97 -22.33
C ASN A 525 3.21 23.38 -21.07
N ASP A 526 2.78 22.17 -20.67
CA ASP A 526 3.31 21.45 -19.50
C ASP A 526 3.24 22.29 -18.19
N ILE A 527 2.23 23.12 -18.06
CA ILE A 527 2.03 23.91 -16.82
C ILE A 527 1.63 23.01 -15.66
N GLY A 528 0.88 21.94 -15.93
CA GLY A 528 0.47 21.03 -14.85
C GLY A 528 -0.65 20.08 -15.23
N VAL A 529 -1.11 19.36 -14.21
CA VAL A 529 -2.20 18.38 -14.29
C VAL A 529 -3.17 18.62 -13.14
N VAL A 530 -4.45 18.52 -13.43
CA VAL A 530 -5.53 18.47 -12.43
C VAL A 530 -6.31 17.19 -12.65
N ASP A 531 -6.52 16.43 -11.61
CA ASP A 531 -7.22 15.15 -11.63
C ASP A 531 -8.36 15.16 -10.62
N ALA A 532 -9.53 14.72 -11.03
CA ALA A 532 -10.71 14.56 -10.19
C ALA A 532 -11.24 13.14 -10.30
N ASN A 533 -11.39 12.46 -9.18
CA ASN A 533 -11.95 11.12 -9.11
C ASN A 533 -13.20 11.13 -8.21
N ILE A 534 -14.24 10.44 -8.63
CA ILE A 534 -15.45 10.16 -7.86
C ILE A 534 -15.65 8.65 -7.87
N PHE A 535 -15.94 8.07 -6.71
CA PHE A 535 -16.10 6.63 -6.59
C PHE A 535 -17.29 6.25 -5.69
N TYR A 536 -17.82 5.05 -5.97
CA TYR A 536 -18.78 4.34 -5.13
C TYR A 536 -18.39 2.86 -5.10
N HIS A 537 -18.17 2.32 -3.89
CA HIS A 537 -17.79 0.93 -3.68
C HIS A 537 -18.83 0.27 -2.78
N ARG A 538 -19.40 -0.84 -3.26
CA ARG A 538 -20.33 -1.66 -2.48
C ARG A 538 -19.63 -2.92 -2.00
N HIS A 539 -19.47 -3.03 -0.70
CA HIS A 539 -18.81 -4.13 -0.01
C HIS A 539 -19.82 -5.20 0.37
N HIS A 540 -19.41 -6.46 0.24
CA HIS A 540 -20.14 -7.63 0.67
C HIS A 540 -19.24 -8.49 1.53
N ASP A 541 -19.81 -9.15 2.55
CA ASP A 541 -19.08 -9.95 3.52
C ASP A 541 -17.91 -9.17 4.16
N ARG A 542 -18.14 -7.88 4.45
CA ARG A 542 -17.13 -7.00 5.07
C ARG A 542 -16.56 -7.64 6.32
N ILE A 543 -15.21 -7.63 6.45
CA ILE A 543 -14.51 -8.19 7.61
C ILE A 543 -14.19 -7.06 8.57
N GLU A 544 -14.75 -7.15 9.78
CA GLU A 544 -14.46 -6.30 10.95
C GLU A 544 -14.57 -7.12 12.23
N ARG A 545 -14.49 -6.50 13.40
CA ARG A 545 -14.61 -7.18 14.69
C ARG A 545 -15.98 -7.77 14.91
N ILE A 546 -16.01 -8.98 15.45
CA ILE A 546 -17.21 -9.68 15.94
C ILE A 546 -16.95 -10.22 17.33
N ASP A 547 -18.01 -10.40 18.09
CA ASP A 547 -18.02 -11.11 19.36
C ASP A 547 -17.91 -12.62 19.14
N VAL A 548 -16.89 -13.25 19.72
CA VAL A 548 -16.69 -14.70 19.74
C VAL A 548 -16.64 -15.25 21.16
N THR A 549 -17.11 -14.48 22.13
CA THR A 549 -17.18 -14.81 23.55
C THR A 549 -17.92 -16.12 23.78
N THR A 550 -17.30 -17.02 24.51
CA THR A 550 -17.86 -18.34 24.86
C THR A 550 -18.39 -18.41 26.27
N SER A 551 -17.94 -17.51 27.16
CA SER A 551 -18.40 -17.40 28.54
C SER A 551 -18.33 -15.95 29.03
N GLU A 552 -19.19 -15.60 29.99
CA GLU A 552 -19.21 -14.24 30.59
C GLU A 552 -17.90 -13.88 31.32
N ASP A 553 -17.12 -14.88 31.72
CA ASP A 553 -15.85 -14.70 32.41
C ASP A 553 -14.64 -14.58 31.45
N SER A 554 -14.85 -14.74 30.14
CA SER A 554 -13.78 -14.70 29.13
C SER A 554 -14.35 -14.08 27.85
N LEU A 555 -14.31 -12.76 27.82
CA LEU A 555 -14.72 -11.99 26.62
C LEU A 555 -13.66 -12.10 25.55
N GLN A 556 -14.08 -12.37 24.32
CA GLN A 556 -13.19 -12.54 23.17
C GLN A 556 -13.77 -11.91 21.93
N SER A 557 -12.92 -11.23 21.20
CA SER A 557 -13.23 -10.75 19.86
C SER A 557 -12.36 -11.44 18.80
N ALA A 558 -12.84 -11.41 17.57
CA ALA A 558 -12.11 -11.87 16.38
C ALA A 558 -12.51 -11.07 15.16
N ASN A 559 -11.72 -11.13 14.10
CA ASN A 559 -12.19 -10.66 12.81
C ASN A 559 -13.27 -11.57 12.25
N GLY A 560 -14.37 -11.00 11.76
CA GLY A 560 -15.51 -11.75 11.22
C GLY A 560 -16.25 -11.01 10.12
N ASN A 561 -17.07 -11.74 9.37
CA ASN A 561 -17.89 -11.15 8.31
C ASN A 561 -19.14 -10.50 8.92
N ILE A 562 -19.27 -9.19 8.82
CA ILE A 562 -20.35 -8.41 9.44
C ILE A 562 -21.46 -7.98 8.47
N GLY A 563 -21.33 -8.29 7.18
CA GLY A 563 -22.37 -8.03 6.19
C GLY A 563 -22.00 -7.07 5.09
N GLU A 564 -22.99 -6.31 4.62
CA GLU A 564 -22.85 -5.38 3.50
C GLU A 564 -22.60 -3.96 4.01
N GLY A 565 -21.78 -3.20 3.27
CA GLY A 565 -21.51 -1.81 3.54
C GLY A 565 -21.15 -1.04 2.28
N ASP A 566 -21.32 0.27 2.33
CA ASP A 566 -21.05 1.16 1.21
C ASP A 566 -19.92 2.14 1.56
N MET A 567 -19.05 2.41 0.60
CA MET A 567 -18.02 3.46 0.69
C MET A 567 -18.10 4.34 -0.56
N TYR A 568 -18.08 5.63 -0.39
CA TYR A 568 -18.14 6.59 -1.49
C TYR A 568 -17.33 7.84 -1.19
N GLY A 569 -16.94 8.53 -2.23
CA GLY A 569 -16.15 9.74 -2.04
C GLY A 569 -15.67 10.38 -3.32
N MET A 570 -14.87 11.41 -3.11
CA MET A 570 -14.18 12.10 -4.19
C MET A 570 -12.76 12.48 -3.79
N SER A 571 -11.88 12.55 -4.77
CA SER A 571 -10.57 13.14 -4.61
C SER A 571 -10.30 14.16 -5.71
N LEU A 572 -9.63 15.26 -5.36
CA LEU A 572 -9.15 16.27 -6.28
C LEU A 572 -7.66 16.42 -6.06
N SER A 573 -6.86 16.24 -7.10
CA SER A 573 -5.43 16.47 -7.04
C SER A 573 -4.98 17.45 -8.11
N GLY A 574 -3.94 18.21 -7.81
CA GLY A 574 -3.33 19.16 -8.73
C GLY A 574 -1.83 19.20 -8.55
N SER A 575 -1.12 19.32 -9.68
CA SER A 575 0.32 19.52 -9.72
C SER A 575 0.59 20.60 -10.77
N ILE A 576 0.92 21.82 -10.35
CA ILE A 576 0.91 23.00 -11.22
C ILE A 576 2.20 23.80 -11.04
N ARG A 577 2.89 24.12 -12.15
CA ARG A 577 4.01 25.04 -12.21
C ARG A 577 3.53 26.48 -12.17
N MET A 578 4.10 27.28 -11.31
CA MET A 578 3.67 28.67 -11.06
C MET A 578 4.20 29.66 -12.11
N ARG A 579 4.16 29.28 -13.39
CA ARG A 579 4.56 30.17 -14.52
C ARG A 579 3.76 31.47 -14.55
N MET A 580 2.50 31.44 -14.11
CA MET A 580 1.66 32.63 -14.01
C MET A 580 2.15 33.71 -13.04
N PHE A 581 3.09 33.33 -12.16
CA PHE A 581 3.74 34.24 -11.19
C PHE A 581 5.22 34.46 -11.53
N ASP A 582 5.65 34.19 -12.78
CA ASP A 582 7.04 34.24 -13.23
C ASP A 582 7.99 33.28 -12.44
N MET A 583 7.41 32.19 -11.92
CA MET A 583 8.13 31.16 -11.18
C MET A 583 7.99 29.78 -11.87
N PRO A 584 8.60 29.57 -13.05
CA PRO A 584 8.42 28.36 -13.83
C PRO A 584 8.95 27.09 -13.14
N ASN A 585 9.92 27.24 -12.26
CA ASN A 585 10.56 26.14 -11.53
C ASN A 585 9.93 25.89 -10.13
N LEU A 586 8.85 26.61 -9.80
CA LEU A 586 8.04 26.35 -8.62
C LEU A 586 6.88 25.43 -9.01
N LEU A 587 6.92 24.19 -8.54
CA LEU A 587 5.86 23.20 -8.67
C LEU A 587 5.07 23.17 -7.36
N VAL A 588 3.76 23.41 -7.44
CA VAL A 588 2.83 23.30 -6.29
C VAL A 588 1.97 22.09 -6.49
N THR A 589 1.85 21.28 -5.45
CA THR A 589 1.04 20.07 -5.42
C THR A 589 -0.04 20.17 -4.37
N SER A 590 -1.22 19.64 -4.68
CA SER A 590 -2.32 19.56 -3.74
C SER A 590 -3.10 18.27 -3.94
N ARG A 591 -3.59 17.68 -2.86
CA ARG A 591 -4.53 16.56 -2.92
C ARG A 591 -5.55 16.70 -1.78
N LEU A 592 -6.80 16.80 -2.14
CA LEU A 592 -7.94 16.73 -1.23
C LEU A 592 -8.69 15.43 -1.49
N SER A 593 -8.91 14.64 -0.46
CA SER A 593 -9.77 13.46 -0.51
C SER A 593 -10.86 13.62 0.55
N VAL A 594 -12.10 13.38 0.16
CA VAL A 594 -13.24 13.35 1.06
C VAL A 594 -14.01 12.06 0.80
N THR A 595 -14.15 11.26 1.83
CA THR A 595 -14.77 9.93 1.75
C THR A 595 -15.77 9.74 2.86
N ASP A 596 -16.75 8.87 2.66
CA ASP A 596 -17.64 8.42 3.71
C ASP A 596 -17.98 6.95 3.52
N SER A 597 -18.45 6.31 4.57
CA SER A 597 -18.82 4.89 4.54
C SER A 597 -19.99 4.63 5.49
N ASN A 598 -20.69 3.52 5.26
CA ASN A 598 -21.82 3.12 6.06
C ASN A 598 -21.87 1.60 6.18
N ILE A 599 -22.03 1.11 7.40
CA ILE A 599 -22.23 -0.30 7.75
C ILE A 599 -23.01 -0.40 9.04
N THR A 600 -23.73 -1.51 9.22
CA THR A 600 -24.43 -1.78 10.48
C THR A 600 -23.46 -2.38 11.49
N ASP A 601 -23.37 -1.77 12.68
CA ASP A 601 -22.53 -2.27 13.77
C ASP A 601 -23.03 -3.63 14.27
N PRO A 602 -22.18 -4.64 14.40
CA PRO A 602 -22.61 -5.99 14.81
C PRO A 602 -23.00 -6.08 16.28
N PHE A 603 -22.50 -5.20 17.16
CA PHE A 603 -22.77 -5.23 18.59
C PHE A 603 -24.02 -4.42 18.96
N GLN A 604 -24.14 -3.22 18.42
CA GLN A 604 -25.15 -2.24 18.81
C GLN A 604 -26.30 -2.12 17.83
N GLY A 605 -26.14 -2.62 16.59
CA GLY A 605 -27.16 -2.59 15.55
C GLY A 605 -27.45 -1.23 14.94
N PHE A 606 -26.65 -0.20 15.21
CA PHE A 606 -26.78 1.11 14.58
C PHE A 606 -25.85 1.23 13.34
N GLU A 607 -26.13 2.20 12.49
CA GLU A 607 -25.27 2.49 11.34
C GLU A 607 -24.10 3.36 11.75
N ARG A 608 -22.88 2.95 11.35
CA ARG A 608 -21.63 3.65 11.56
C ARG A 608 -20.75 3.63 10.32
N ARG A 609 -19.62 4.34 10.36
CA ARG A 609 -18.56 4.21 9.37
C ARG A 609 -17.81 2.87 9.52
N PHE A 610 -17.05 2.50 8.51
CA PHE A 610 -16.09 1.42 8.61
C PHE A 610 -15.07 1.73 9.71
N ARG A 611 -14.58 0.70 10.35
CA ARG A 611 -13.54 0.80 11.38
C ARG A 611 -12.31 1.53 10.83
N ARG A 612 -11.71 2.43 11.63
CA ARG A 612 -10.51 3.22 11.31
C ARG A 612 -10.63 4.05 10.02
N PHE A 613 -11.79 4.60 9.82
CA PHE A 613 -12.14 5.32 8.62
C PHE A 613 -12.11 6.84 8.84
N GLY A 614 -11.10 7.49 8.26
CA GLY A 614 -11.01 8.96 8.25
C GLY A 614 -11.76 9.57 7.07
N ARG A 615 -12.60 10.58 7.30
CA ARG A 615 -13.41 11.23 6.25
C ARG A 615 -12.61 12.10 5.32
N GLY A 616 -11.56 12.73 5.79
CA GLY A 616 -10.87 13.70 4.99
C GLY A 616 -9.35 13.68 5.12
N ARG A 617 -8.68 13.97 3.99
CA ARG A 617 -7.24 14.17 3.96
C ARG A 617 -6.92 15.32 3.01
N LEU A 618 -6.10 16.26 3.48
CA LEU A 618 -5.57 17.33 2.67
C LEU A 618 -4.04 17.29 2.71
N ASN A 619 -3.43 17.15 1.54
CA ASN A 619 -2.00 17.28 1.38
C ASN A 619 -1.72 18.51 0.53
N LEU A 620 -0.80 19.33 0.95
CA LEU A 620 -0.30 20.50 0.22
C LEU A 620 1.20 20.42 0.17
N GLY A 621 1.78 20.71 -0.97
CA GLY A 621 3.22 20.71 -1.12
C GLY A 621 3.70 21.72 -2.15
N PHE A 622 4.96 22.08 -2.07
CA PHE A 622 5.64 22.74 -3.16
C PHE A 622 7.11 22.31 -3.22
N ARG A 623 7.66 22.35 -4.41
CA ARG A 623 9.08 22.21 -4.70
C ARG A 623 9.52 23.37 -5.57
N HIS A 624 10.58 24.06 -5.19
CA HIS A 624 11.19 25.11 -5.98
C HIS A 624 12.63 24.75 -6.32
N ASP A 625 12.89 24.51 -7.60
CA ASP A 625 14.22 24.31 -8.11
C ASP A 625 14.84 25.68 -8.46
N VAL A 626 16.06 25.93 -8.00
CA VAL A 626 16.85 27.15 -8.28
C VAL A 626 18.13 26.76 -9.03
N PRO A 627 18.04 26.49 -10.37
CA PRO A 627 19.16 25.96 -11.16
C PRO A 627 20.46 26.79 -11.04
N LYS A 628 20.31 28.08 -10.96
CA LYS A 628 21.46 29.01 -10.80
C LYS A 628 22.33 28.71 -9.58
N TRP A 629 21.74 28.10 -8.54
CA TRP A 629 22.45 27.77 -7.28
C TRP A 629 22.63 26.28 -7.08
N ASN A 630 22.23 25.44 -8.06
CA ASN A 630 22.14 23.97 -7.93
C ASN A 630 21.44 23.57 -6.62
N MET A 631 20.33 24.24 -6.31
CA MET A 631 19.61 24.06 -5.06
C MET A 631 18.11 23.84 -5.36
N ASN A 632 17.49 23.02 -4.57
CA ASN A 632 16.05 22.96 -4.48
C ASN A 632 15.61 23.04 -3.01
N TYR A 633 14.38 23.49 -2.80
CA TYR A 633 13.74 23.48 -1.50
C TYR A 633 12.24 23.27 -1.66
N GLY A 634 11.63 22.72 -0.64
CA GLY A 634 10.22 22.43 -0.66
C GLY A 634 9.65 22.31 0.74
N LEU A 635 8.33 22.18 0.78
CA LEU A 635 7.57 21.92 1.98
C LEU A 635 6.41 20.98 1.61
N GLU A 636 6.16 20.01 2.44
CA GLU A 636 4.95 19.19 2.39
C GLU A 636 4.20 19.31 3.71
N TRP A 637 2.89 19.44 3.60
CA TRP A 637 2.00 19.50 4.73
C TRP A 637 0.84 18.54 4.49
N SER A 638 0.53 17.73 5.48
CA SER A 638 -0.54 16.75 5.45
C SER A 638 -1.41 16.88 6.69
N ASN A 639 -2.72 16.87 6.49
CA ASN A 639 -3.69 16.82 7.56
C ASN A 639 -4.77 15.79 7.27
N ARG A 640 -5.15 15.05 8.30
CA ARG A 640 -6.34 14.21 8.32
C ARG A 640 -7.38 14.93 9.18
N PHE A 641 -8.61 15.01 8.69
CA PHE A 641 -9.71 15.63 9.43
C PHE A 641 -10.89 14.66 9.50
N ASP A 642 -11.66 14.80 10.58
CA ASP A 642 -12.79 13.92 10.92
C ASP A 642 -12.36 12.43 10.91
N SER A 643 -11.22 12.16 11.56
CA SER A 643 -10.67 10.82 11.73
C SER A 643 -11.02 10.19 13.07
N ASN A 644 -11.64 10.96 13.98
CA ASN A 644 -12.09 10.45 15.26
C ASN A 644 -13.28 9.52 15.05
N GLU A 645 -13.11 8.29 15.41
CA GLU A 645 -14.10 7.24 15.31
C GLU A 645 -14.43 6.72 16.70
N LYS A 646 -15.70 6.52 16.96
CA LYS A 646 -16.14 5.79 18.15
C LYS A 646 -16.51 4.40 17.70
N ILE A 647 -15.76 3.42 18.17
CA ILE A 647 -16.01 2.02 17.94
C ILE A 647 -16.27 1.39 19.30
N TYR A 648 -17.29 0.54 19.35
CA TYR A 648 -17.57 -0.27 20.52
C TYR A 648 -17.06 -1.66 20.21
N GLU A 649 -16.08 -2.12 20.96
CA GLU A 649 -15.48 -3.45 20.88
C GLU A 649 -15.74 -4.18 22.20
N ILE A 650 -15.67 -5.49 22.18
CA ILE A 650 -16.00 -6.30 23.34
C ILE A 650 -14.75 -6.78 24.08
N ASP A 651 -13.59 -6.68 23.47
CA ASP A 651 -12.32 -7.17 23.98
C ASP A 651 -11.67 -6.26 25.06
N ASP A 652 -12.19 -5.04 25.23
CA ASP A 652 -11.72 -4.10 26.25
C ASP A 652 -12.55 -4.11 27.52
N ILE A 653 -13.34 -5.12 27.69
CA ILE A 653 -14.17 -5.23 28.88
C ILE A 653 -13.44 -6.15 29.86
N GLU A 654 -12.78 -5.58 30.81
CA GLU A 654 -12.38 -6.24 32.03
C GLU A 654 -13.51 -6.26 33.05
#